data_76271849fba3cb4727b0c1851f3f0c0f
#
_entry.id   76271849fba3cb4727b0c1851f3f0c0f
#
_cell.length_a   1.000
_cell.length_b   1.000
_cell.length_c   1.000
_cell.angle_alpha   90.00
_cell.angle_beta   90.00
_cell.angle_gamma   90.00
#
_symmetry.space_group_name_H-M   'P 1'
#
loop_
_entity.id
_entity.type
_entity.pdbx_description
1 polymer ?
#
loop_
_entity_poly.entity_id
_entity_poly.type
_entity_poly.pdbx_seq_one_letter_code
_entity_poly.pdbx_strand_id
1 'polypeptide(L)'
;MKKVLICGLKKDRKGTLELLQRQGVLEISNVLQEDDMLGRMDVTSSKTVFERNANIAEQAINILDRYAPEEKGMLSSFEGREVLSLDEYEANAGKHDEVMKKAYRLQELAKQIGEHSAAVPKLEQQMEALVPWRSFDLPLDFKGTKKTAAFIGSIQDEITLEQVTEQLGELAPQAETIDVTIVSASKEQTCLFIVCAKPDAEAVEDALKKMNFVKPPLSQTVPAKRQQQLEEELAKEKAEIKKAEKAVAEMAPDRELIKFVMDYYTMRAEKYGVLNGLAQSRRVFFITGYVPESAAAKLEKLLQEKYEVVVEYTEPGDEEDVPILLHNNKFAEPVEGVIESYSVPSKGEIDPSMIVALFYYVQFGLMLSDAAYGLIMVAGTAYCLTKFKNMEAGMKKFMKMFMYCGISTTFWGFMFGSFFGDAVNVIATTFFNRPDIRLAPLWFEPVSLPMKLLVFAFGLGILHLFIGLGIKFYSCVKNGSLADGIYDAIFWYMLVGGGIVYLLTMPMFTEMLGLTFTLPAVAGTVAAYAAAIGFVGIVLTSGRESKNWVKRILKGLYGAYGVSSYLSDILSYSRLLALGLATSVISTVFNKMGSMMGASIPGAIIFILVFVIGHSLNLAINALGAYVHTNRLQYVEFFGKFYEGGGRKFEPFAVHTKYYKVKEDI
;
A
#
# COMPACT_ATOMS: atom_id res chain seq x y z
N MET A 1 -13.42 2.18 -27.09
CA MET A 1 -12.47 1.14 -27.50
C MET A 1 -12.93 0.48 -28.77
N LYS A 2 -12.00 0.06 -29.65
CA LYS A 2 -12.28 -0.78 -30.82
C LYS A 2 -11.60 -2.12 -30.62
N LYS A 3 -12.24 -3.18 -31.05
CA LYS A 3 -11.64 -4.50 -31.14
C LYS A 3 -10.81 -4.55 -32.42
N VAL A 4 -9.58 -5.03 -32.31
CA VAL A 4 -8.64 -5.11 -33.43
C VAL A 4 -8.23 -6.56 -33.67
N LEU A 5 -8.15 -6.92 -34.95
CA LEU A 5 -7.56 -8.15 -35.44
C LEU A 5 -6.36 -7.77 -36.33
N ILE A 6 -5.18 -8.18 -35.96
CA ILE A 6 -3.96 -7.99 -36.74
C ILE A 6 -3.53 -9.34 -37.27
N CYS A 7 -3.46 -9.45 -38.62
CA CYS A 7 -2.97 -10.62 -39.33
C CYS A 7 -1.66 -10.28 -40.04
N GLY A 8 -0.59 -11.01 -39.79
CA GLY A 8 0.71 -10.74 -40.38
C GLY A 8 1.49 -11.99 -40.73
N LEU A 9 2.57 -11.82 -41.51
CA LEU A 9 3.46 -12.92 -41.86
C LEU A 9 4.28 -13.39 -40.66
N LYS A 10 4.43 -14.69 -40.50
CA LYS A 10 5.14 -15.32 -39.37
C LYS A 10 6.58 -14.83 -39.19
N LYS A 11 7.27 -14.41 -40.28
CA LYS A 11 8.61 -13.84 -40.25
C LYS A 11 8.66 -12.54 -39.44
N ASP A 12 7.60 -11.73 -39.50
CA ASP A 12 7.53 -10.37 -38.92
C ASP A 12 6.94 -10.37 -37.50
N ARG A 13 6.47 -11.53 -37.01
CA ARG A 13 5.76 -11.66 -35.73
C ARG A 13 6.50 -11.06 -34.52
N LYS A 14 7.80 -11.36 -34.38
CA LYS A 14 8.61 -10.86 -33.24
C LYS A 14 8.76 -9.34 -33.29
N GLY A 15 9.02 -8.80 -34.47
CA GLY A 15 9.15 -7.35 -34.69
C GLY A 15 7.83 -6.62 -34.47
N THR A 16 6.72 -7.19 -34.97
CA THR A 16 5.37 -6.62 -34.74
C THR A 16 5.04 -6.57 -33.24
N LEU A 17 5.29 -7.64 -32.50
CA LEU A 17 5.07 -7.64 -31.05
C LEU A 17 5.97 -6.64 -30.30
N GLU A 18 7.21 -6.49 -30.74
CA GLU A 18 8.14 -5.53 -30.16
C GLU A 18 7.68 -4.08 -30.39
N LEU A 19 7.18 -3.79 -31.60
CA LEU A 19 6.57 -2.50 -31.91
C LEU A 19 5.30 -2.26 -31.07
N LEU A 20 4.42 -3.25 -30.95
CA LEU A 20 3.21 -3.16 -30.14
C LEU A 20 3.51 -2.94 -28.66
N GLN A 21 4.50 -3.67 -28.12
CA GLN A 21 4.95 -3.54 -26.74
C GLN A 21 5.54 -2.14 -26.47
N ARG A 22 6.32 -1.61 -27.42
CA ARG A 22 6.86 -0.25 -27.33
C ARG A 22 5.78 0.82 -27.37
N GLN A 23 4.78 0.67 -28.27
CA GLN A 23 3.69 1.64 -28.38
C GLN A 23 2.75 1.62 -27.17
N GLY A 24 2.58 0.50 -26.50
CA GLY A 24 1.76 0.40 -25.28
C GLY A 24 0.31 0.84 -25.43
N VAL A 25 -0.28 0.68 -26.63
CA VAL A 25 -1.64 1.16 -26.96
C VAL A 25 -2.63 0.02 -27.22
N LEU A 26 -2.17 -1.22 -27.22
CA LEU A 26 -2.98 -2.40 -27.49
C LEU A 26 -3.02 -3.31 -26.26
N GLU A 27 -4.19 -3.63 -25.78
CA GLU A 27 -4.39 -4.76 -24.85
C GLU A 27 -4.66 -6.03 -25.64
N ILE A 28 -3.81 -7.03 -25.48
CA ILE A 28 -3.91 -8.29 -26.23
C ILE A 28 -4.91 -9.22 -25.53
N SER A 29 -5.88 -9.71 -26.28
CA SER A 29 -6.89 -10.66 -25.83
C SER A 29 -6.70 -12.01 -26.55
N ASN A 30 -6.63 -13.09 -25.80
CA ASN A 30 -6.41 -14.45 -26.35
C ASN A 30 -7.72 -15.15 -26.76
N VAL A 31 -8.70 -14.42 -27.26
CA VAL A 31 -10.09 -14.88 -27.47
C VAL A 31 -10.31 -15.60 -28.82
N LEU A 32 -9.30 -15.93 -29.57
CA LEU A 32 -9.51 -16.81 -30.72
C LEU A 32 -9.76 -18.24 -30.22
N GLN A 33 -10.97 -18.76 -30.51
CA GLN A 33 -11.31 -20.16 -30.28
C GLN A 33 -10.32 -21.06 -31.03
N GLU A 34 -9.93 -22.16 -30.41
CA GLU A 34 -9.11 -23.16 -31.06
C GLU A 34 -9.90 -23.77 -32.21
N ASP A 35 -9.47 -23.46 -33.42
CA ASP A 35 -9.96 -24.10 -34.63
C ASP A 35 -8.91 -25.13 -35.07
N ASP A 36 -9.29 -26.24 -35.66
CA ASP A 36 -8.38 -27.32 -36.11
C ASP A 36 -7.25 -26.83 -37.04
N MET A 37 -7.40 -25.61 -37.61
CA MET A 37 -6.40 -24.99 -38.47
C MET A 37 -5.42 -24.05 -37.77
N LEU A 38 -5.68 -23.67 -36.51
CA LEU A 38 -4.90 -22.69 -35.76
C LEU A 38 -4.17 -23.38 -34.59
N GLY A 39 -2.86 -23.44 -34.66
CA GLY A 39 -2.03 -23.94 -33.56
C GLY A 39 -1.51 -22.80 -32.68
N ARG A 40 -1.18 -23.13 -31.43
CA ARG A 40 -0.43 -22.23 -30.56
C ARG A 40 1.06 -22.53 -30.64
N MET A 41 1.89 -21.55 -30.34
CA MET A 41 3.33 -21.74 -30.28
C MET A 41 3.73 -22.13 -28.84
N ASP A 42 4.39 -23.27 -28.68
CA ASP A 42 4.99 -23.60 -27.39
C ASP A 42 6.36 -22.90 -27.25
N VAL A 43 6.40 -21.86 -26.49
CA VAL A 43 7.62 -21.12 -26.08
C VAL A 43 7.80 -21.12 -24.57
N THR A 44 7.12 -22.03 -23.88
CA THR A 44 7.10 -22.13 -22.42
C THR A 44 8.51 -22.27 -21.87
N SER A 45 9.36 -23.09 -22.50
CA SER A 45 10.76 -23.27 -22.09
C SER A 45 11.57 -21.97 -22.12
N SER A 46 11.43 -21.17 -23.17
CA SER A 46 12.12 -19.88 -23.28
C SER A 46 11.59 -18.86 -22.26
N LYS A 47 10.26 -18.80 -22.06
CA LYS A 47 9.63 -17.94 -21.06
C LYS A 47 10.17 -18.26 -19.66
N THR A 48 10.18 -19.54 -19.28
CA THR A 48 10.67 -19.99 -17.97
C THR A 48 12.14 -19.65 -17.75
N VAL A 49 12.98 -19.72 -18.79
CA VAL A 49 14.39 -19.30 -18.69
C VAL A 49 14.49 -17.80 -18.39
N PHE A 50 13.70 -16.95 -19.07
CA PHE A 50 13.71 -15.51 -18.82
C PHE A 50 13.18 -15.16 -17.43
N GLU A 51 12.08 -15.78 -16.99
CA GLU A 51 11.54 -15.61 -15.65
C GLU A 51 12.56 -16.03 -14.56
N ARG A 52 13.25 -17.15 -14.77
CA ARG A 52 14.29 -17.59 -13.87
C ARG A 52 15.45 -16.58 -13.78
N ASN A 53 15.91 -16.08 -14.93
CA ASN A 53 17.00 -15.09 -14.95
C ASN A 53 16.59 -13.76 -14.30
N ALA A 54 15.35 -13.31 -14.51
CA ALA A 54 14.80 -12.14 -13.82
C ALA A 54 14.78 -12.34 -12.29
N ASN A 55 14.33 -13.51 -11.83
CA ASN A 55 14.30 -13.85 -10.40
C ASN A 55 15.71 -13.92 -9.80
N ILE A 56 16.70 -14.47 -10.50
CA ILE A 56 18.10 -14.50 -10.06
C ILE A 56 18.64 -13.07 -9.90
N ALA A 57 18.36 -12.19 -10.86
CA ALA A 57 18.76 -10.78 -10.78
C ALA A 57 18.05 -10.07 -9.61
N GLU A 58 16.77 -10.31 -9.37
CA GLU A 58 16.03 -9.77 -8.24
C GLU A 58 16.62 -10.24 -6.89
N GLN A 59 16.93 -11.52 -6.76
CA GLN A 59 17.60 -12.03 -5.58
C GLN A 59 18.98 -11.40 -5.36
N ALA A 60 19.75 -11.17 -6.43
CA ALA A 60 21.03 -10.49 -6.35
C ALA A 60 20.88 -9.02 -5.85
N ILE A 61 19.85 -8.31 -6.29
CA ILE A 61 19.54 -6.96 -5.78
C ILE A 61 19.20 -7.02 -4.29
N ASN A 62 18.36 -7.97 -3.86
CA ASN A 62 18.00 -8.13 -2.46
C ASN A 62 19.21 -8.46 -1.57
N ILE A 63 20.20 -9.20 -2.09
CA ILE A 63 21.46 -9.47 -1.40
C ILE A 63 22.27 -8.17 -1.24
N LEU A 64 22.38 -7.38 -2.31
CA LEU A 64 23.04 -6.07 -2.25
C LEU A 64 22.34 -5.12 -1.29
N ASP A 65 21.01 -5.09 -1.26
CA ASP A 65 20.24 -4.24 -0.35
C ASP A 65 20.42 -4.64 1.11
N ARG A 66 20.66 -5.94 1.39
CA ARG A 66 20.88 -6.46 2.73
C ARG A 66 22.29 -6.17 3.26
N TYR A 67 23.33 -6.37 2.45
CA TYR A 67 24.72 -6.32 2.89
C TYR A 67 25.47 -5.05 2.47
N ALA A 68 24.95 -4.32 1.50
CA ALA A 68 25.47 -3.04 1.04
C ALA A 68 24.31 -2.09 0.74
N PRO A 69 23.50 -1.69 1.78
CA PRO A 69 22.32 -0.86 1.57
C PRO A 69 22.68 0.48 0.91
N GLU A 70 21.80 0.94 0.02
CA GLU A 70 21.91 2.21 -0.65
C GLU A 70 21.34 3.31 0.25
N GLU A 71 22.04 4.41 0.44
CA GLU A 71 21.53 5.58 1.16
C GLU A 71 20.48 6.28 0.28
N LYS A 72 19.24 5.87 0.39
CA LYS A 72 18.12 6.52 -0.31
C LYS A 72 17.71 7.77 0.45
N GLY A 73 17.67 8.90 -0.21
CA GLY A 73 17.12 10.15 0.33
C GLY A 73 15.65 9.98 0.68
N MET A 74 15.14 10.73 1.67
CA MET A 74 13.72 10.69 2.09
C MET A 74 12.74 10.93 0.92
N LEU A 75 13.16 11.60 -0.14
CA LEU A 75 12.34 11.93 -1.31
C LEU A 75 12.61 11.04 -2.53
N SER A 76 13.42 9.99 -2.40
CA SER A 76 13.74 9.07 -3.52
C SER A 76 12.51 8.40 -4.15
N SER A 77 11.44 8.20 -3.35
CA SER A 77 10.16 7.66 -3.84
C SER A 77 9.49 8.53 -4.91
N PHE A 78 9.86 9.81 -5.02
CA PHE A 78 9.32 10.75 -6.00
C PHE A 78 10.19 10.88 -7.25
N GLU A 79 11.42 10.34 -7.25
CA GLU A 79 12.35 10.48 -8.39
C GLU A 79 11.85 9.76 -9.63
N GLY A 80 11.05 8.71 -9.43
CA GLY A 80 10.56 7.87 -10.52
C GLY A 80 11.67 6.99 -11.11
N ARG A 81 11.37 6.34 -12.24
CA ARG A 81 12.33 5.49 -12.94
C ARG A 81 13.32 6.32 -13.73
N GLU A 82 14.57 5.89 -13.76
CA GLU A 82 15.61 6.50 -14.58
C GLU A 82 15.29 6.31 -16.07
N VAL A 83 15.50 7.36 -16.87
CA VAL A 83 15.20 7.36 -18.30
C VAL A 83 16.48 7.08 -19.08
N LEU A 84 16.53 5.91 -19.73
CA LEU A 84 17.64 5.51 -20.59
C LEU A 84 17.38 5.90 -22.06
N SER A 85 18.42 6.34 -22.74
CA SER A 85 18.39 6.47 -24.20
C SER A 85 18.41 5.09 -24.87
N LEU A 86 18.00 5.02 -26.14
CA LEU A 86 18.00 3.76 -26.89
C LEU A 86 19.42 3.16 -27.02
N ASP A 87 20.41 4.01 -27.24
CA ASP A 87 21.82 3.59 -27.37
C ASP A 87 22.36 3.01 -26.06
N GLU A 88 22.05 3.63 -24.93
CA GLU A 88 22.40 3.12 -23.59
C GLU A 88 21.70 1.80 -23.28
N TYR A 89 20.43 1.67 -23.69
CA TYR A 89 19.69 0.42 -23.54
C TYR A 89 20.35 -0.71 -24.34
N GLU A 90 20.72 -0.50 -25.61
CA GLU A 90 21.38 -1.51 -26.45
C GLU A 90 22.76 -1.88 -25.93
N ALA A 91 23.53 -0.89 -25.47
CA ALA A 91 24.85 -1.12 -24.88
C ALA A 91 24.78 -1.97 -23.60
N ASN A 92 23.80 -1.70 -22.73
CA ASN A 92 23.59 -2.47 -21.51
C ASN A 92 22.99 -3.86 -21.80
N ALA A 93 22.09 -3.95 -22.78
CA ALA A 93 21.53 -5.23 -23.23
C ALA A 93 22.61 -6.18 -23.76
N GLY A 94 23.67 -5.67 -24.41
CA GLY A 94 24.80 -6.47 -24.85
C GLY A 94 25.63 -7.10 -23.72
N LYS A 95 25.56 -6.56 -22.50
CA LYS A 95 26.31 -7.03 -21.32
C LYS A 95 25.53 -8.01 -20.43
N HIS A 96 24.30 -8.38 -20.80
CA HIS A 96 23.39 -9.15 -19.94
C HIS A 96 24.01 -10.45 -19.43
N ASP A 97 24.79 -11.19 -20.23
CA ASP A 97 25.43 -12.46 -19.82
C ASP A 97 26.54 -12.25 -18.80
N GLU A 98 27.32 -11.17 -18.92
CA GLU A 98 28.37 -10.82 -17.97
C GLU A 98 27.77 -10.43 -16.61
N VAL A 99 26.72 -9.62 -16.64
CA VAL A 99 26.01 -9.19 -15.43
C VAL A 99 25.32 -10.36 -14.74
N MET A 100 24.78 -11.32 -15.50
CA MET A 100 24.21 -12.53 -14.92
C MET A 100 25.25 -13.38 -14.17
N LYS A 101 26.49 -13.45 -14.67
CA LYS A 101 27.57 -14.13 -13.92
C LYS A 101 27.84 -13.46 -12.58
N LYS A 102 27.78 -12.13 -12.53
CA LYS A 102 27.89 -11.36 -11.29
C LYS A 102 26.71 -11.65 -10.35
N ALA A 103 25.50 -11.72 -10.87
CA ALA A 103 24.31 -12.08 -10.08
C ALA A 103 24.42 -13.48 -9.45
N TYR A 104 24.88 -14.47 -10.21
CA TYR A 104 25.18 -15.81 -9.67
C TYR A 104 26.27 -15.78 -8.60
N ARG A 105 27.30 -14.95 -8.78
CA ARG A 105 28.37 -14.82 -7.79
C ARG A 105 27.85 -14.23 -6.48
N LEU A 106 26.93 -13.26 -6.54
CA LEU A 106 26.27 -12.71 -5.35
C LEU A 106 25.45 -13.77 -4.62
N GLN A 107 24.71 -14.60 -5.33
CA GLN A 107 23.98 -15.71 -4.71
C GLN A 107 24.92 -16.70 -4.00
N GLU A 108 26.05 -17.04 -4.63
CA GLU A 108 27.04 -17.93 -4.05
C GLU A 108 27.65 -17.33 -2.77
N LEU A 109 28.00 -16.02 -2.79
CA LEU A 109 28.49 -15.32 -1.61
C LEU A 109 27.45 -15.29 -0.48
N ALA A 110 26.19 -15.03 -0.81
CA ALA A 110 25.10 -15.05 0.19
C ALA A 110 24.89 -16.45 0.79
N LYS A 111 25.03 -17.50 -0.01
CA LYS A 111 24.98 -18.88 0.46
C LYS A 111 26.14 -19.18 1.43
N GLN A 112 27.35 -18.76 1.10
CA GLN A 112 28.52 -18.89 1.98
C GLN A 112 28.31 -18.16 3.30
N ILE A 113 27.83 -16.90 3.26
CA ILE A 113 27.47 -16.16 4.47
C ILE A 113 26.45 -16.92 5.32
N GLY A 114 25.43 -17.51 4.68
CA GLY A 114 24.40 -18.30 5.35
C GLY A 114 24.97 -19.55 6.03
N GLU A 115 25.84 -20.29 5.35
CA GLU A 115 26.50 -21.51 5.86
C GLU A 115 27.40 -21.19 7.06
N HIS A 116 28.27 -20.20 6.94
CA HIS A 116 29.14 -19.75 8.03
C HIS A 116 28.35 -19.16 9.21
N SER A 117 27.31 -18.37 8.93
CA SER A 117 26.41 -17.83 9.96
C SER A 117 25.65 -18.91 10.74
N ALA A 118 25.32 -20.04 10.10
CA ALA A 118 24.69 -21.17 10.76
C ALA A 118 25.65 -21.99 11.63
N ALA A 119 26.96 -21.91 11.37
CA ALA A 119 27.99 -22.55 12.19
C ALA A 119 28.25 -21.79 13.51
N VAL A 120 28.16 -20.46 13.49
CA VAL A 120 28.46 -19.60 14.65
C VAL A 120 27.65 -19.97 15.89
N PRO A 121 26.31 -20.07 15.92
CA PRO A 121 25.57 -20.41 17.12
C PRO A 121 25.86 -21.82 17.62
N LYS A 122 26.22 -22.75 16.76
CA LYS A 122 26.63 -24.11 17.18
C LYS A 122 27.95 -24.10 17.93
N LEU A 123 28.91 -23.30 17.45
CA LEU A 123 30.19 -23.13 18.13
C LEU A 123 30.03 -22.38 19.47
N GLU A 124 29.21 -21.33 19.49
CA GLU A 124 28.90 -20.57 20.69
C GLU A 124 28.21 -21.45 21.74
N GLN A 125 27.26 -22.30 21.35
CA GLN A 125 26.62 -23.27 22.24
C GLN A 125 27.64 -24.32 22.80
N GLN A 126 28.55 -24.81 21.95
CA GLN A 126 29.60 -25.71 22.40
C GLN A 126 30.56 -25.05 23.40
N MET A 127 30.89 -23.76 23.15
CA MET A 127 31.71 -22.98 24.06
C MET A 127 31.01 -22.77 25.40
N GLU A 128 29.75 -22.41 25.39
CA GLU A 128 28.93 -22.20 26.58
C GLU A 128 28.85 -23.48 27.46
N ALA A 129 28.68 -24.64 26.82
CA ALA A 129 28.64 -25.93 27.49
C ALA A 129 29.99 -26.32 28.13
N LEU A 130 31.11 -25.74 27.70
CA LEU A 130 32.44 -25.98 28.28
C LEU A 130 32.83 -24.99 29.38
N VAL A 131 32.13 -23.83 29.48
CA VAL A 131 32.44 -22.80 30.50
C VAL A 131 32.52 -23.37 31.92
N PRO A 132 31.59 -24.22 32.42
CA PRO A 132 31.62 -24.78 33.76
C PRO A 132 32.82 -25.70 34.01
N TRP A 133 33.43 -26.25 32.93
CA TRP A 133 34.53 -27.21 32.99
C TRP A 133 35.91 -26.59 32.75
N ARG A 134 36.00 -25.26 32.63
CA ARG A 134 37.24 -24.57 32.26
C ARG A 134 38.41 -24.82 33.21
N SER A 135 38.14 -25.02 34.51
CA SER A 135 39.14 -25.31 35.53
C SER A 135 39.57 -26.78 35.60
N PHE A 136 38.96 -27.63 34.78
CA PHE A 136 39.22 -29.07 34.83
C PHE A 136 40.40 -29.46 33.91
N ASP A 137 41.41 -30.11 34.49
CA ASP A 137 42.69 -30.41 33.83
C ASP A 137 42.72 -31.72 33.09
N LEU A 138 41.65 -32.53 33.13
CA LEU A 138 41.57 -33.82 32.46
C LEU A 138 40.57 -33.74 31.26
N PRO A 139 40.73 -34.62 30.26
CA PRO A 139 39.75 -34.76 29.20
C PRO A 139 38.38 -35.18 29.74
N LEU A 140 37.27 -34.66 29.17
CA LEU A 140 35.91 -34.98 29.62
C LEU A 140 35.46 -36.41 29.27
N ASP A 141 36.22 -37.14 28.43
CA ASP A 141 36.04 -38.56 28.16
C ASP A 141 36.87 -39.49 29.04
N PHE A 142 37.56 -38.93 30.04
CA PHE A 142 38.38 -39.69 30.95
C PHE A 142 37.55 -40.70 31.78
N LYS A 143 37.78 -41.98 31.64
CA LYS A 143 37.03 -43.08 32.30
C LYS A 143 37.71 -43.68 33.52
N GLY A 144 38.83 -43.12 33.90
CA GLY A 144 39.62 -43.64 35.04
C GLY A 144 40.91 -44.33 34.61
N THR A 145 41.50 -45.10 35.53
CA THR A 145 42.78 -45.79 35.39
C THR A 145 42.60 -47.34 35.38
N LYS A 146 43.68 -48.09 35.44
CA LYS A 146 43.60 -49.58 35.49
C LYS A 146 42.87 -50.08 36.76
N LYS A 147 42.87 -49.30 37.86
CA LYS A 147 42.28 -49.67 39.18
C LYS A 147 41.09 -48.83 39.58
N THR A 148 40.91 -47.66 38.99
CA THR A 148 39.83 -46.71 39.30
C THR A 148 38.90 -46.47 38.13
N ALA A 149 37.62 -46.18 38.40
CA ALA A 149 36.64 -45.64 37.47
C ALA A 149 36.40 -44.16 37.76
N ALA A 150 36.21 -43.36 36.73
CA ALA A 150 35.94 -41.94 36.86
C ALA A 150 34.63 -41.58 36.19
N PHE A 151 33.84 -40.72 36.84
CA PHE A 151 32.57 -40.18 36.35
C PHE A 151 32.66 -38.66 36.33
N ILE A 152 32.38 -38.09 35.16
CA ILE A 152 32.41 -36.65 34.95
C ILE A 152 31.00 -36.26 34.53
N GLY A 153 30.40 -35.26 35.16
CA GLY A 153 29.06 -34.78 34.81
C GLY A 153 28.57 -33.69 35.74
N SER A 154 27.37 -33.24 35.49
CA SER A 154 26.72 -32.19 36.28
C SER A 154 25.39 -32.65 36.86
N ILE A 155 25.03 -32.10 38.00
CA ILE A 155 23.72 -32.23 38.63
C ILE A 155 23.04 -30.87 38.58
N GLN A 156 21.72 -30.84 38.37
CA GLN A 156 20.93 -29.61 38.50
C GLN A 156 20.94 -29.14 39.93
N ASP A 157 20.89 -27.83 40.13
CA ASP A 157 20.96 -27.11 41.37
C ASP A 157 22.39 -26.94 41.95
N GLU A 158 22.52 -25.98 42.87
CA GLU A 158 23.74 -25.73 43.60
C GLU A 158 23.80 -26.68 44.80
N ILE A 159 24.66 -27.70 44.72
CA ILE A 159 24.81 -28.72 45.76
C ILE A 159 26.20 -28.61 46.37
N THR A 160 26.29 -28.69 47.72
CA THR A 160 27.58 -28.67 48.45
C THR A 160 28.25 -30.04 48.43
N LEU A 161 29.58 -30.05 48.60
CA LEU A 161 30.36 -31.29 48.65
C LEU A 161 29.83 -32.28 49.69
N GLU A 162 29.43 -31.75 50.89
CA GLU A 162 28.87 -32.55 51.98
C GLU A 162 27.57 -33.25 51.55
N GLN A 163 26.67 -32.53 50.92
CA GLN A 163 25.39 -33.07 50.44
C GLN A 163 25.57 -34.13 49.33
N VAL A 164 26.50 -33.92 48.38
CA VAL A 164 26.81 -34.91 47.36
C VAL A 164 27.39 -36.19 47.99
N THR A 165 28.29 -36.03 48.95
CA THR A 165 28.93 -37.16 49.63
C THR A 165 27.90 -37.94 50.47
N GLU A 166 26.99 -37.25 51.17
CA GLU A 166 25.94 -37.86 51.95
C GLU A 166 24.96 -38.64 51.08
N GLN A 167 24.49 -38.04 49.99
CA GLN A 167 23.57 -38.69 49.04
C GLN A 167 24.22 -39.90 48.34
N LEU A 168 25.49 -39.81 47.98
CA LEU A 168 26.22 -40.95 47.40
C LEU A 168 26.42 -42.08 48.45
N GLY A 169 26.69 -41.75 49.71
CA GLY A 169 26.81 -42.70 50.81
C GLY A 169 25.47 -43.43 51.08
N GLU A 170 24.35 -42.74 51.01
CA GLU A 170 23.03 -43.35 51.17
C GLU A 170 22.63 -44.24 49.97
N LEU A 171 22.94 -43.82 48.76
CA LEU A 171 22.52 -44.53 47.52
C LEU A 171 23.47 -45.65 47.10
N ALA A 172 24.76 -45.62 47.55
CA ALA A 172 25.77 -46.63 47.25
C ALA A 172 26.55 -47.05 48.52
N PRO A 173 25.88 -47.62 49.57
CA PRO A 173 26.50 -47.97 50.83
C PRO A 173 27.58 -49.05 50.73
N GLN A 174 27.72 -49.71 49.59
CA GLN A 174 28.70 -50.79 49.34
C GLN A 174 30.03 -50.26 48.79
N ALA A 175 30.11 -48.97 48.42
CA ALA A 175 31.31 -48.38 47.85
C ALA A 175 32.15 -47.77 48.99
N GLU A 176 33.27 -48.40 49.29
CA GLU A 176 34.16 -47.98 50.44
C GLU A 176 35.09 -46.82 50.10
N THR A 177 35.39 -46.57 48.82
CA THR A 177 36.31 -45.53 48.38
C THR A 177 35.73 -44.68 47.24
N ILE A 178 35.08 -43.59 47.60
CA ILE A 178 34.60 -42.58 46.68
C ILE A 178 35.29 -41.25 46.99
N ASP A 179 35.87 -40.62 45.97
CA ASP A 179 36.41 -39.27 46.08
C ASP A 179 35.61 -38.36 45.12
N VAL A 180 35.11 -37.26 45.66
CA VAL A 180 34.25 -36.29 44.94
C VAL A 180 34.94 -34.93 44.93
N THR A 181 35.12 -34.41 43.76
CA THR A 181 35.64 -33.06 43.55
C THR A 181 34.63 -32.20 42.83
N ILE A 182 34.27 -31.05 43.35
CA ILE A 182 33.47 -30.04 42.68
C ILE A 182 34.37 -29.23 41.76
N VAL A 183 34.12 -29.31 40.45
CA VAL A 183 34.86 -28.57 39.43
C VAL A 183 34.36 -27.13 39.36
N SER A 184 33.04 -26.96 39.36
CA SER A 184 32.38 -25.65 39.43
C SER A 184 30.97 -25.80 40.01
N ALA A 185 30.49 -24.80 40.73
CA ALA A 185 29.12 -24.73 41.23
C ALA A 185 28.49 -23.42 40.83
N SER A 186 27.26 -23.48 40.30
CA SER A 186 26.41 -22.34 39.98
C SER A 186 24.98 -22.62 40.44
N LYS A 187 24.12 -21.60 40.48
CA LYS A 187 22.71 -21.77 40.84
C LYS A 187 21.94 -22.74 39.90
N GLU A 188 22.45 -22.97 38.70
CA GLU A 188 21.77 -23.79 37.69
C GLU A 188 22.30 -25.21 37.64
N GLN A 189 23.60 -25.41 37.97
CA GLN A 189 24.23 -26.73 37.92
C GLN A 189 25.51 -26.78 38.75
N THR A 190 25.80 -27.96 39.29
CA THR A 190 27.08 -28.28 39.95
C THR A 190 27.80 -29.34 39.12
N CYS A 191 29.02 -29.02 38.69
CA CYS A 191 29.88 -29.92 37.91
C CYS A 191 30.76 -30.72 38.83
N LEU A 192 30.70 -32.03 38.68
CA LEU A 192 31.36 -32.99 39.58
C LEU A 192 32.36 -33.88 38.81
N PHE A 193 33.46 -34.14 39.46
CA PHE A 193 34.40 -35.19 39.10
C PHE A 193 34.45 -36.21 40.25
N ILE A 194 34.06 -37.45 39.97
CA ILE A 194 33.93 -38.52 40.97
C ILE A 194 34.82 -39.67 40.55
N VAL A 195 35.64 -40.13 41.50
CA VAL A 195 36.54 -41.29 41.28
C VAL A 195 36.21 -42.36 42.32
N CYS A 196 36.07 -43.60 41.86
CA CYS A 196 35.87 -44.74 42.75
C CYS A 196 36.72 -45.94 42.33
N ALA A 197 36.81 -46.95 43.18
CA ALA A 197 37.44 -48.20 42.85
C ALA A 197 36.64 -48.93 41.75
N LYS A 198 37.30 -49.64 40.83
CA LYS A 198 36.63 -50.34 39.73
C LYS A 198 35.54 -51.36 40.15
N PRO A 199 35.68 -52.11 41.27
CA PRO A 199 34.59 -52.97 41.74
C PRO A 199 33.31 -52.25 42.10
N ASP A 200 33.43 -51.00 42.57
CA ASP A 200 32.30 -50.19 43.04
C ASP A 200 31.64 -49.34 41.91
N ALA A 201 32.21 -49.39 40.70
CA ALA A 201 31.83 -48.50 39.60
C ALA A 201 30.36 -48.66 39.19
N GLU A 202 29.79 -49.84 39.20
CA GLU A 202 28.41 -50.12 38.83
C GLU A 202 27.42 -49.56 39.85
N ALA A 203 27.74 -49.72 41.15
CA ALA A 203 26.94 -49.18 42.24
C ALA A 203 26.93 -47.64 42.24
N VAL A 204 28.09 -47.01 41.98
CA VAL A 204 28.21 -45.55 41.86
C VAL A 204 27.52 -45.02 40.63
N GLU A 205 27.60 -45.71 39.49
CA GLU A 205 26.87 -45.28 38.26
C GLU A 205 25.35 -45.32 38.44
N ASP A 206 24.83 -46.34 39.12
CA ASP A 206 23.39 -46.42 39.43
C ASP A 206 22.93 -45.39 40.46
N ALA A 207 23.76 -45.04 41.43
CA ALA A 207 23.50 -43.94 42.36
C ALA A 207 23.47 -42.59 41.63
N LEU A 208 24.41 -42.34 40.73
CA LEU A 208 24.48 -41.13 39.92
C LEU A 208 23.27 -40.98 38.96
N LYS A 209 22.78 -42.07 38.39
CA LYS A 209 21.54 -42.05 37.60
C LYS A 209 20.34 -41.60 38.43
N LYS A 210 20.24 -42.03 39.68
CA LYS A 210 19.16 -41.61 40.61
C LYS A 210 19.26 -40.14 41.01
N MET A 211 20.45 -39.56 40.98
CA MET A 211 20.73 -38.15 41.27
C MET A 211 20.55 -37.26 40.01
N ASN A 212 20.01 -37.73 38.93
CA ASN A 212 19.89 -37.02 37.66
C ASN A 212 21.23 -36.47 37.10
N PHE A 213 22.29 -37.26 37.28
CA PHE A 213 23.63 -36.90 36.81
C PHE A 213 23.72 -36.93 35.29
N VAL A 214 24.03 -35.79 34.67
CA VAL A 214 24.13 -35.62 33.24
C VAL A 214 25.59 -35.58 32.80
N LYS A 215 25.97 -36.46 31.86
CA LYS A 215 27.34 -36.49 31.33
C LYS A 215 27.56 -35.28 30.40
N PRO A 216 28.73 -34.62 30.50
CA PRO A 216 29.07 -33.50 29.62
C PRO A 216 29.29 -33.96 28.17
N PRO A 217 29.34 -33.06 27.19
CA PRO A 217 29.76 -33.40 25.84
C PRO A 217 31.15 -34.00 25.86
N LEU A 218 31.29 -35.22 25.30
CA LEU A 218 32.56 -35.95 25.28
C LEU A 218 33.63 -35.14 24.52
N SER A 219 34.77 -34.89 25.16
CA SER A 219 35.92 -34.24 24.55
C SER A 219 37.20 -35.01 24.92
N GLN A 220 37.95 -35.38 23.89
CA GLN A 220 39.26 -36.07 24.05
C GLN A 220 40.39 -35.10 24.47
N THR A 221 40.12 -33.81 24.47
CA THR A 221 41.05 -32.76 24.85
C THR A 221 40.62 -32.10 26.15
N VAL A 222 41.59 -31.57 26.91
CA VAL A 222 41.31 -30.77 28.11
C VAL A 222 40.40 -29.60 27.80
N PRO A 223 39.36 -29.33 28.62
CA PRO A 223 38.35 -28.31 28.34
C PRO A 223 38.92 -26.93 27.97
N ALA A 224 39.93 -26.46 28.71
CA ALA A 224 40.60 -25.19 28.41
C ALA A 224 41.22 -25.15 27.00
N LYS A 225 41.84 -26.24 26.55
CA LYS A 225 42.43 -26.33 25.20
C LYS A 225 41.35 -26.45 24.13
N ARG A 226 40.25 -27.18 24.42
CA ARG A 226 39.12 -27.27 23.47
C ARG A 226 38.40 -25.95 23.34
N GLN A 227 38.25 -25.19 24.42
CA GLN A 227 37.68 -23.86 24.37
C GLN A 227 38.50 -22.92 23.48
N GLN A 228 39.83 -22.92 23.62
CA GLN A 228 40.71 -22.13 22.74
C GLN A 228 40.56 -22.52 21.27
N GLN A 229 40.47 -23.81 20.95
CA GLN A 229 40.22 -24.27 19.59
C GLN A 229 38.89 -23.79 19.07
N LEU A 230 37.81 -23.85 19.86
CA LEU A 230 36.49 -23.33 19.46
C LEU A 230 36.49 -21.81 19.28
N GLU A 231 37.24 -21.07 20.09
CA GLU A 231 37.44 -19.62 19.92
C GLU A 231 38.15 -19.30 18.58
N GLU A 232 39.17 -20.08 18.24
CA GLU A 232 39.87 -19.96 16.93
C GLU A 232 38.97 -20.33 15.77
N GLU A 233 38.19 -21.43 15.89
CA GLU A 233 37.20 -21.84 14.87
C GLU A 233 36.13 -20.74 14.71
N LEU A 234 35.59 -20.19 15.80
CA LEU A 234 34.60 -19.12 15.80
C LEU A 234 35.15 -17.84 15.15
N ALA A 235 36.38 -17.47 15.49
CA ALA A 235 37.05 -16.32 14.89
C ALA A 235 37.24 -16.50 13.38
N LYS A 236 37.58 -17.72 12.94
CA LYS A 236 37.71 -18.07 11.53
C LYS A 236 36.37 -17.98 10.79
N GLU A 237 35.30 -18.54 11.36
CA GLU A 237 33.96 -18.44 10.76
C GLU A 237 33.51 -16.97 10.64
N LYS A 238 33.68 -16.18 11.70
CA LYS A 238 33.38 -14.74 11.68
C LYS A 238 34.24 -13.94 10.69
N ALA A 239 35.49 -14.37 10.45
CA ALA A 239 36.36 -13.75 9.46
C ALA A 239 35.91 -14.07 8.02
N GLU A 240 35.49 -15.33 7.74
CA GLU A 240 34.96 -15.69 6.42
C GLU A 240 33.64 -14.98 6.10
N ILE A 241 32.76 -14.81 7.11
CA ILE A 241 31.54 -14.01 6.96
C ILE A 241 31.89 -12.58 6.55
N LYS A 242 32.79 -11.90 7.28
CA LYS A 242 33.21 -10.52 6.97
C LYS A 242 33.87 -10.39 5.61
N LYS A 243 34.65 -11.41 5.21
CA LYS A 243 35.30 -11.43 3.90
C LYS A 243 34.27 -11.56 2.78
N ALA A 244 33.25 -12.42 2.94
CA ALA A 244 32.18 -12.58 1.99
C ALA A 244 31.28 -11.32 1.93
N GLU A 245 30.96 -10.72 3.07
CA GLU A 245 30.22 -9.44 3.12
C GLU A 245 30.98 -8.30 2.41
N LYS A 246 32.30 -8.23 2.62
CA LYS A 246 33.14 -7.27 1.91
C LYS A 246 33.14 -7.51 0.39
N ALA A 247 33.21 -8.77 -0.03
CA ALA A 247 33.14 -9.12 -1.46
C ALA A 247 31.77 -8.76 -2.06
N VAL A 248 30.66 -8.88 -1.31
CA VAL A 248 29.35 -8.37 -1.72
C VAL A 248 29.35 -6.85 -1.84
N ALA A 249 29.94 -6.15 -0.88
CA ALA A 249 30.03 -4.68 -0.91
C ALA A 249 30.87 -4.15 -2.08
N GLU A 250 31.95 -4.85 -2.47
CA GLU A 250 32.76 -4.54 -3.64
C GLU A 250 31.99 -4.64 -4.97
N MET A 251 30.90 -5.41 -4.99
CA MET A 251 30.00 -5.54 -6.15
C MET A 251 28.83 -4.52 -6.15
N ALA A 252 28.73 -3.65 -5.14
CA ALA A 252 27.69 -2.62 -5.06
C ALA A 252 27.62 -1.69 -6.29
N PRO A 253 28.72 -1.30 -6.95
CA PRO A 253 28.69 -0.49 -8.18
C PRO A 253 27.97 -1.18 -9.36
N ASP A 254 27.89 -2.49 -9.37
CA ASP A 254 27.21 -3.25 -10.42
C ASP A 254 25.68 -3.30 -10.24
N ARG A 255 25.15 -2.75 -9.14
CA ARG A 255 23.72 -2.77 -8.79
C ARG A 255 22.84 -2.24 -9.92
N GLU A 256 23.19 -1.11 -10.52
CA GLU A 256 22.40 -0.48 -11.59
C GLU A 256 22.33 -1.38 -12.83
N LEU A 257 23.44 -2.03 -13.19
CA LEU A 257 23.45 -3.00 -14.28
C LEU A 257 22.61 -4.25 -13.96
N ILE A 258 22.60 -4.71 -12.71
CA ILE A 258 21.78 -5.86 -12.28
C ILE A 258 20.28 -5.48 -12.31
N LYS A 259 19.92 -4.27 -11.87
CA LYS A 259 18.56 -3.73 -11.98
C LYS A 259 18.11 -3.68 -13.45
N PHE A 260 18.99 -3.18 -14.33
CA PHE A 260 18.72 -3.16 -15.76
C PHE A 260 18.48 -4.56 -16.34
N VAL A 261 19.33 -5.52 -16.00
CA VAL A 261 19.22 -6.91 -16.51
C VAL A 261 17.96 -7.61 -15.99
N MET A 262 17.54 -7.30 -14.76
CA MET A 262 16.25 -7.77 -14.23
C MET A 262 15.09 -7.29 -15.11
N ASP A 263 15.02 -5.97 -15.39
CA ASP A 263 13.98 -5.37 -16.25
C ASP A 263 14.04 -5.94 -17.68
N TYR A 264 15.23 -6.11 -18.23
CA TYR A 264 15.45 -6.69 -19.55
C TYR A 264 14.87 -8.12 -19.67
N TYR A 265 15.11 -8.98 -18.68
CA TYR A 265 14.58 -10.34 -18.69
C TYR A 265 13.08 -10.38 -18.39
N THR A 266 12.56 -9.49 -17.54
CA THR A 266 11.13 -9.34 -17.27
C THR A 266 10.36 -8.98 -18.54
N MET A 267 10.82 -7.95 -19.28
CA MET A 267 10.22 -7.57 -20.58
C MET A 267 10.21 -8.72 -21.59
N ARG A 268 11.30 -9.49 -21.65
CA ARG A 268 11.37 -10.66 -22.54
C ARG A 268 10.43 -11.77 -22.10
N ALA A 269 10.31 -12.03 -20.80
CA ALA A 269 9.38 -13.01 -20.26
C ALA A 269 7.93 -12.66 -20.61
N GLU A 270 7.53 -11.39 -20.46
CA GLU A 270 6.21 -10.89 -20.87
C GLU A 270 5.97 -11.07 -22.37
N LYS A 271 6.92 -10.65 -23.22
CA LYS A 271 6.82 -10.81 -24.67
C LYS A 271 6.66 -12.28 -25.07
N TYR A 272 7.40 -13.19 -24.44
CA TYR A 272 7.28 -14.62 -24.71
C TYR A 272 6.01 -15.23 -24.10
N GLY A 273 5.49 -14.64 -23.01
CA GLY A 273 4.17 -14.98 -22.47
C GLY A 273 3.06 -14.74 -23.50
N VAL A 274 3.08 -13.56 -24.12
CA VAL A 274 2.14 -13.22 -25.19
C VAL A 274 2.34 -14.12 -26.41
N LEU A 275 3.58 -14.37 -26.86
CA LEU A 275 3.90 -15.28 -27.96
C LEU A 275 3.30 -16.67 -27.78
N ASN A 276 3.29 -17.18 -26.55
CA ASN A 276 2.75 -18.49 -26.21
C ASN A 276 1.23 -18.59 -26.41
N GLY A 277 0.53 -17.45 -26.22
CA GLY A 277 -0.93 -17.36 -26.36
C GLY A 277 -1.43 -17.05 -27.78
N LEU A 278 -0.53 -16.67 -28.71
CA LEU A 278 -0.94 -16.24 -30.06
C LEU A 278 -1.37 -17.41 -30.94
N ALA A 279 -2.51 -17.22 -31.60
CA ALA A 279 -2.95 -18.12 -32.64
C ALA A 279 -2.12 -17.91 -33.92
N GLN A 280 -1.70 -19.02 -34.55
CA GLN A 280 -0.93 -18.97 -35.77
C GLN A 280 -1.30 -20.13 -36.69
N SER A 281 -1.17 -19.88 -38.00
CA SER A 281 -1.20 -20.91 -39.02
C SER A 281 0.23 -21.27 -39.48
N ARG A 282 0.35 -22.01 -40.56
CA ARG A 282 1.69 -22.34 -41.12
C ARG A 282 2.48 -21.10 -41.56
N ARG A 283 1.81 -20.03 -42.06
CA ARG A 283 2.45 -18.85 -42.67
C ARG A 283 2.13 -17.52 -41.99
N VAL A 284 0.99 -17.43 -41.32
CA VAL A 284 0.49 -16.19 -40.69
C VAL A 284 0.27 -16.34 -39.20
N PHE A 285 0.32 -15.23 -38.48
CA PHE A 285 -0.06 -15.11 -37.08
C PHE A 285 -1.22 -14.14 -36.93
N PHE A 286 -1.96 -14.28 -35.84
CA PHE A 286 -3.09 -13.45 -35.49
C PHE A 286 -2.90 -12.86 -34.10
N ILE A 287 -3.17 -11.57 -33.97
CA ILE A 287 -3.25 -10.87 -32.69
C ILE A 287 -4.63 -10.27 -32.58
N THR A 288 -5.36 -10.60 -31.52
CA THR A 288 -6.63 -9.97 -31.18
C THR A 288 -6.49 -9.15 -29.94
N GLY A 289 -7.22 -8.03 -29.86
CA GLY A 289 -7.16 -7.18 -28.70
C GLY A 289 -8.06 -5.98 -28.77
N TYR A 290 -7.86 -5.05 -27.83
CA TYR A 290 -8.59 -3.81 -27.75
C TYR A 290 -7.64 -2.62 -27.84
N VAL A 291 -8.05 -1.60 -28.59
CA VAL A 291 -7.28 -0.37 -28.78
C VAL A 291 -8.19 0.85 -28.57
N PRO A 292 -7.70 1.94 -27.95
CA PRO A 292 -8.42 3.20 -27.90
C PRO A 292 -8.69 3.72 -29.32
N GLU A 293 -9.92 4.19 -29.58
CA GLU A 293 -10.30 4.71 -30.92
C GLU A 293 -9.35 5.82 -31.39
N SER A 294 -8.89 6.68 -30.49
CA SER A 294 -7.94 7.76 -30.78
C SER A 294 -6.57 7.29 -31.26
N ALA A 295 -6.15 6.09 -30.87
CA ALA A 295 -4.86 5.51 -31.23
C ALA A 295 -4.93 4.57 -32.44
N ALA A 296 -6.12 4.10 -32.82
CA ALA A 296 -6.33 3.08 -33.86
C ALA A 296 -5.69 3.44 -35.19
N ALA A 297 -5.99 4.62 -35.72
CA ALA A 297 -5.49 5.07 -37.04
C ALA A 297 -3.95 5.23 -37.04
N LYS A 298 -3.36 5.72 -35.94
CA LYS A 298 -1.90 5.87 -35.81
C LYS A 298 -1.21 4.52 -35.76
N LEU A 299 -1.79 3.57 -35.00
CA LEU A 299 -1.29 2.21 -34.88
C LEU A 299 -1.28 1.48 -36.21
N GLU A 300 -2.40 1.55 -36.96
CA GLU A 300 -2.51 0.93 -38.28
C GLU A 300 -1.44 1.44 -39.25
N LYS A 301 -1.28 2.76 -39.34
CA LYS A 301 -0.26 3.39 -40.20
C LYS A 301 1.14 2.92 -39.85
N LEU A 302 1.51 2.93 -38.54
CA LEU A 302 2.82 2.48 -38.08
C LEU A 302 3.09 0.99 -38.39
N LEU A 303 2.07 0.15 -38.27
CA LEU A 303 2.23 -1.28 -38.55
C LEU A 303 2.41 -1.54 -40.04
N GLN A 304 1.59 -0.89 -40.91
CA GLN A 304 1.65 -1.06 -42.36
C GLN A 304 2.90 -0.46 -42.99
N GLU A 305 3.49 0.60 -42.38
CA GLU A 305 4.77 1.18 -42.86
C GLU A 305 5.96 0.25 -42.63
N LYS A 306 5.94 -0.57 -41.55
CA LYS A 306 7.10 -1.39 -41.15
C LYS A 306 6.97 -2.87 -41.50
N TYR A 307 5.74 -3.37 -41.58
CA TYR A 307 5.48 -4.82 -41.74
C TYR A 307 4.33 -5.09 -42.70
N GLU A 308 4.38 -6.27 -43.32
CA GLU A 308 3.26 -6.76 -44.18
C GLU A 308 2.15 -7.32 -43.28
N VAL A 309 1.27 -6.44 -42.79
CA VAL A 309 0.16 -6.79 -41.91
C VAL A 309 -1.15 -6.21 -42.40
N VAL A 310 -2.24 -6.93 -42.16
CA VAL A 310 -3.61 -6.48 -42.35
C VAL A 310 -4.20 -6.21 -40.96
N VAL A 311 -4.79 -5.04 -40.80
CA VAL A 311 -5.41 -4.61 -39.53
C VAL A 311 -6.90 -4.42 -39.81
N GLU A 312 -7.74 -5.09 -39.05
CA GLU A 312 -9.20 -4.99 -39.14
C GLU A 312 -9.73 -4.51 -37.77
N TYR A 313 -10.65 -3.54 -37.82
CA TYR A 313 -11.31 -3.00 -36.63
C TYR A 313 -12.79 -3.35 -36.66
N THR A 314 -13.28 -3.87 -35.53
CA THR A 314 -14.69 -4.17 -35.31
C THR A 314 -15.17 -3.48 -34.05
N GLU A 315 -16.45 -3.15 -33.98
CA GLU A 315 -17.06 -2.69 -32.73
C GLU A 315 -17.31 -3.90 -31.83
N PRO A 316 -16.95 -3.79 -30.54
CA PRO A 316 -17.13 -4.90 -29.59
C PRO A 316 -18.61 -5.18 -29.36
N GLY A 317 -18.99 -6.46 -29.32
CA GLY A 317 -20.35 -6.91 -29.05
C GLY A 317 -20.87 -6.46 -27.69
N ASP A 318 -22.18 -6.45 -27.48
CA ASP A 318 -22.80 -5.92 -26.24
C ASP A 318 -22.49 -6.78 -25.00
N GLU A 319 -22.30 -8.07 -25.18
CA GLU A 319 -21.96 -9.03 -24.10
C GLU A 319 -20.44 -9.17 -23.86
N GLU A 320 -19.60 -8.52 -24.68
CA GLU A 320 -18.16 -8.61 -24.52
C GLU A 320 -17.67 -7.73 -23.36
N ASP A 321 -16.80 -8.29 -22.51
CA ASP A 321 -16.10 -7.57 -21.45
C ASP A 321 -14.99 -6.69 -22.04
N VAL A 322 -15.36 -5.46 -22.39
CA VAL A 322 -14.48 -4.48 -23.03
C VAL A 322 -13.70 -3.71 -21.97
N PRO A 323 -12.37 -3.64 -22.06
CA PRO A 323 -11.60 -2.83 -21.14
C PRO A 323 -11.89 -1.34 -21.33
N ILE A 324 -11.83 -0.59 -20.23
CA ILE A 324 -12.16 0.82 -20.20
C ILE A 324 -10.93 1.64 -19.85
N LEU A 325 -10.67 2.65 -20.67
CA LEU A 325 -9.64 3.66 -20.44
C LEU A 325 -10.33 4.99 -20.16
N LEU A 326 -10.10 5.53 -18.97
CA LEU A 326 -10.54 6.88 -18.61
C LEU A 326 -9.69 7.91 -19.35
N HIS A 327 -10.33 8.89 -19.97
CA HIS A 327 -9.66 10.00 -20.64
C HIS A 327 -10.32 11.31 -20.26
N ASN A 328 -9.71 12.04 -19.37
CA ASN A 328 -10.26 13.24 -18.77
C ASN A 328 -9.39 14.47 -19.04
N ASN A 329 -9.98 15.64 -18.85
CA ASN A 329 -9.26 16.90 -18.91
C ASN A 329 -8.27 17.04 -17.71
N LYS A 330 -7.35 18.00 -17.80
CA LYS A 330 -6.30 18.24 -16.78
C LYS A 330 -6.85 18.51 -15.37
N PHE A 331 -8.12 18.90 -15.24
CA PHE A 331 -8.77 19.16 -13.96
C PHE A 331 -9.32 17.89 -13.32
N ALA A 332 -9.92 17.00 -14.10
CA ALA A 332 -10.52 15.75 -13.64
C ALA A 332 -9.53 14.56 -13.64
N GLU A 333 -8.52 14.58 -14.53
CA GLU A 333 -7.47 13.55 -14.61
C GLU A 333 -6.86 13.15 -13.24
N PRO A 334 -6.56 14.08 -12.31
CA PRO A 334 -5.98 13.73 -11.02
C PRO A 334 -6.88 12.86 -10.12
N VAL A 335 -8.20 12.90 -10.33
CA VAL A 335 -9.19 12.17 -9.52
C VAL A 335 -9.53 10.80 -10.13
N GLU A 336 -9.04 10.48 -11.34
CA GLU A 336 -9.23 9.16 -11.94
C GLU A 336 -8.78 8.02 -11.01
N GLY A 337 -7.68 8.21 -10.28
CA GLY A 337 -7.21 7.23 -9.31
C GLY A 337 -8.19 6.95 -8.16
N VAL A 338 -9.01 7.94 -7.78
CA VAL A 338 -10.07 7.77 -6.78
C VAL A 338 -11.18 6.88 -7.34
N ILE A 339 -11.57 7.09 -8.59
CA ILE A 339 -12.60 6.28 -9.26
C ILE A 339 -12.08 4.86 -9.50
N GLU A 340 -10.86 4.70 -10.02
CA GLU A 340 -10.21 3.40 -10.22
C GLU A 340 -10.08 2.59 -8.92
N SER A 341 -9.89 3.26 -7.78
CA SER A 341 -9.81 2.61 -6.46
C SER A 341 -11.15 2.05 -5.99
N TYR A 342 -12.27 2.58 -6.47
CA TYR A 342 -13.60 2.04 -6.19
C TYR A 342 -13.98 0.97 -7.21
N SER A 343 -14.14 1.37 -8.46
CA SER A 343 -14.39 0.50 -9.60
C SER A 343 -14.36 1.35 -10.88
N VAL A 344 -13.91 0.78 -11.99
CA VAL A 344 -14.01 1.43 -13.29
C VAL A 344 -15.46 1.37 -13.81
N PRO A 345 -15.99 2.39 -14.50
CA PRO A 345 -17.36 2.36 -15.06
C PRO A 345 -17.58 1.13 -15.93
N SER A 346 -18.79 0.60 -15.95
CA SER A 346 -19.16 -0.46 -16.88
C SER A 346 -19.36 0.08 -18.31
N LYS A 347 -19.45 -0.81 -19.29
CA LYS A 347 -19.72 -0.44 -20.69
C LYS A 347 -21.04 0.33 -20.80
N GLY A 348 -20.99 1.55 -21.32
CA GLY A 348 -22.15 2.42 -21.49
C GLY A 348 -22.46 3.33 -20.31
N GLU A 349 -21.84 3.14 -19.14
CA GLU A 349 -21.92 4.10 -18.04
C GLU A 349 -21.25 5.43 -18.37
N ILE A 350 -21.67 6.46 -17.63
CA ILE A 350 -21.11 7.80 -17.75
C ILE A 350 -19.91 7.91 -16.84
N ASP A 351 -18.82 8.48 -17.34
CA ASP A 351 -17.65 8.80 -16.51
C ASP A 351 -17.98 9.96 -15.55
N PRO A 352 -18.01 9.73 -14.23
CA PRO A 352 -18.32 10.76 -13.24
C PRO A 352 -17.14 11.66 -12.91
N SER A 353 -15.94 11.45 -13.47
CA SER A 353 -14.66 12.06 -13.07
C SER A 353 -14.72 13.57 -12.92
N MET A 354 -15.40 14.28 -13.81
CA MET A 354 -15.49 15.74 -13.78
C MET A 354 -16.28 16.26 -12.58
N ILE A 355 -17.39 15.60 -12.27
CA ILE A 355 -18.27 15.98 -11.16
C ILE A 355 -17.62 15.58 -9.84
N VAL A 356 -17.05 14.37 -9.80
CA VAL A 356 -16.28 13.92 -8.63
C VAL A 356 -15.14 14.90 -8.33
N ALA A 357 -14.37 15.33 -9.32
CA ALA A 357 -13.27 16.28 -9.11
C ALA A 357 -13.74 17.59 -8.46
N LEU A 358 -14.84 18.15 -8.97
CA LEU A 358 -15.39 19.41 -8.43
C LEU A 358 -15.76 19.26 -6.95
N PHE A 359 -16.56 18.25 -6.62
CA PHE A 359 -17.01 18.03 -5.24
C PHE A 359 -15.88 17.57 -4.33
N TYR A 360 -14.97 16.77 -4.84
CA TYR A 360 -13.81 16.27 -4.11
C TYR A 360 -12.95 17.42 -3.59
N TYR A 361 -12.57 18.34 -4.47
CA TYR A 361 -11.73 19.48 -4.08
C TYR A 361 -12.45 20.42 -3.11
N VAL A 362 -13.74 20.68 -3.33
CA VAL A 362 -14.54 21.53 -2.42
C VAL A 362 -14.68 20.88 -1.04
N GLN A 363 -15.05 19.61 -0.98
CA GLN A 363 -15.27 18.89 0.29
C GLN A 363 -13.97 18.73 1.08
N PHE A 364 -12.87 18.35 0.40
CA PHE A 364 -11.55 18.27 1.03
C PHE A 364 -11.13 19.62 1.62
N GLY A 365 -11.29 20.68 0.85
CA GLY A 365 -10.96 22.05 1.30
C GLY A 365 -11.77 22.48 2.50
N LEU A 366 -13.07 22.18 2.55
CA LEU A 366 -13.94 22.45 3.69
C LEU A 366 -13.56 21.67 4.94
N MET A 367 -13.14 20.42 4.80
CA MET A 367 -12.73 19.58 5.92
C MET A 367 -11.43 20.05 6.56
N LEU A 368 -10.46 20.49 5.76
CA LEU A 368 -9.16 20.94 6.27
C LEU A 368 -9.17 22.44 6.65
N SER A 369 -9.88 23.26 5.91
CA SER A 369 -10.30 24.65 6.10
C SER A 369 -9.31 25.61 6.81
N ASP A 370 -8.00 25.47 6.56
CA ASP A 370 -6.94 26.33 7.09
C ASP A 370 -6.04 26.84 5.97
N ALA A 371 -5.92 28.16 5.83
CA ALA A 371 -5.20 28.79 4.71
C ALA A 371 -3.69 28.45 4.72
N ALA A 372 -3.07 28.40 5.89
CA ALA A 372 -1.66 28.07 6.01
C ALA A 372 -1.36 26.62 5.63
N TYR A 373 -2.19 25.68 6.07
CA TYR A 373 -2.07 24.28 5.68
C TYR A 373 -2.26 24.09 4.18
N GLY A 374 -3.25 24.78 3.60
CA GLY A 374 -3.46 24.78 2.16
C GLY A 374 -2.24 25.30 1.40
N LEU A 375 -1.64 26.41 1.82
CA LEU A 375 -0.42 26.97 1.20
C LEU A 375 0.78 26.02 1.31
N ILE A 376 0.98 25.36 2.45
CA ILE A 376 2.03 24.36 2.63
C ILE A 376 1.82 23.19 1.67
N MET A 377 0.59 22.70 1.52
CA MET A 377 0.26 21.62 0.59
C MET A 377 0.54 22.04 -0.86
N VAL A 378 0.10 23.22 -1.27
CA VAL A 378 0.35 23.74 -2.62
C VAL A 378 1.85 23.89 -2.88
N ALA A 379 2.58 24.52 -1.95
CA ALA A 379 4.02 24.73 -2.09
C ALA A 379 4.80 23.41 -2.14
N GLY A 380 4.46 22.45 -1.26
CA GLY A 380 5.09 21.14 -1.22
C GLY A 380 4.82 20.31 -2.48
N THR A 381 3.57 20.25 -2.92
CA THR A 381 3.20 19.50 -4.13
C THR A 381 3.75 20.16 -5.39
N ALA A 382 3.73 21.48 -5.50
CA ALA A 382 4.32 22.23 -6.61
C ALA A 382 5.85 22.01 -6.68
N TYR A 383 6.54 22.03 -5.53
CA TYR A 383 7.97 21.72 -5.46
C TYR A 383 8.25 20.30 -5.95
N CYS A 384 7.49 19.31 -5.50
CA CYS A 384 7.65 17.93 -5.96
C CYS A 384 7.42 17.79 -7.47
N LEU A 385 6.35 18.40 -8.01
CA LEU A 385 6.01 18.35 -9.43
C LEU A 385 7.04 19.06 -10.34
N THR A 386 7.71 20.11 -9.85
CA THR A 386 8.73 20.84 -10.61
C THR A 386 10.10 20.19 -10.53
N LYS A 387 10.49 19.68 -9.37
CA LYS A 387 11.78 19.05 -9.14
C LYS A 387 11.86 17.65 -9.76
N PHE A 388 10.84 16.82 -9.56
CA PHE A 388 10.82 15.42 -9.98
C PHE A 388 10.08 15.23 -11.30
N LYS A 389 10.71 15.55 -12.42
CA LYS A 389 10.08 15.47 -13.76
C LYS A 389 9.77 14.05 -14.21
N ASN A 390 10.57 13.07 -13.76
CA ASN A 390 10.45 11.65 -14.13
C ASN A 390 9.49 10.86 -13.21
N MET A 391 8.76 11.57 -12.32
CA MET A 391 7.78 10.96 -11.42
C MET A 391 6.79 10.07 -12.19
N GLU A 392 6.46 8.92 -11.61
CA GLU A 392 5.47 7.98 -12.16
C GLU A 392 4.11 8.66 -12.39
N ALA A 393 3.43 8.26 -13.47
CA ALA A 393 2.17 8.91 -13.89
C ALA A 393 1.10 8.89 -12.79
N GLY A 394 0.96 7.79 -12.06
CA GLY A 394 0.02 7.68 -10.93
C GLY A 394 0.36 8.64 -9.79
N MET A 395 1.64 8.70 -9.39
CA MET A 395 2.11 9.62 -8.35
C MET A 395 1.97 11.08 -8.79
N LYS A 396 2.22 11.38 -10.06
CA LYS A 396 2.03 12.72 -10.61
C LYS A 396 0.58 13.17 -10.57
N LYS A 397 -0.38 12.27 -10.91
CA LYS A 397 -1.82 12.52 -10.76
C LYS A 397 -2.18 12.76 -9.29
N PHE A 398 -1.68 11.94 -8.39
CA PHE A 398 -1.89 12.07 -6.95
C PHE A 398 -1.37 13.41 -6.39
N MET A 399 -0.16 13.82 -6.76
CA MET A 399 0.39 15.13 -6.37
C MET A 399 -0.42 16.29 -6.91
N LYS A 400 -0.88 16.22 -8.18
CA LYS A 400 -1.78 17.22 -8.76
C LYS A 400 -3.11 17.30 -8.01
N MET A 401 -3.68 16.17 -7.62
CA MET A 401 -4.91 16.12 -6.82
C MET A 401 -4.74 16.89 -5.50
N PHE A 402 -3.66 16.59 -4.76
CA PHE A 402 -3.38 17.32 -3.51
C PHE A 402 -3.05 18.79 -3.73
N MET A 403 -2.48 19.15 -4.87
CA MET A 403 -2.30 20.57 -5.23
C MET A 403 -3.63 21.29 -5.36
N TYR A 404 -4.61 20.71 -6.09
CA TYR A 404 -5.96 21.30 -6.19
C TYR A 404 -6.71 21.29 -4.86
N CYS A 405 -6.57 20.22 -4.08
CA CYS A 405 -7.09 20.17 -2.71
C CYS A 405 -6.49 21.28 -1.83
N GLY A 406 -5.18 21.52 -1.93
CA GLY A 406 -4.49 22.59 -1.21
C GLY A 406 -4.97 23.99 -1.62
N ILE A 407 -5.21 24.23 -2.91
CA ILE A 407 -5.80 25.49 -3.40
C ILE A 407 -7.19 25.71 -2.80
N SER A 408 -8.04 24.66 -2.81
CA SER A 408 -9.37 24.72 -2.21
C SER A 408 -9.30 24.95 -0.70
N THR A 409 -8.40 24.28 0.00
CA THR A 409 -8.15 24.46 1.45
C THR A 409 -7.73 25.90 1.76
N THR A 410 -6.85 26.48 0.95
CA THR A 410 -6.41 27.87 1.09
C THR A 410 -7.60 28.82 0.92
N PHE A 411 -8.43 28.59 -0.10
CA PHE A 411 -9.64 29.41 -0.35
C PHE A 411 -10.60 29.35 0.85
N TRP A 412 -10.95 28.16 1.33
CA TRP A 412 -11.85 28.02 2.47
C TRP A 412 -11.24 28.53 3.77
N GLY A 413 -9.92 28.36 3.96
CA GLY A 413 -9.21 28.93 5.11
C GLY A 413 -9.30 30.44 5.18
N PHE A 414 -9.18 31.16 4.06
CA PHE A 414 -9.41 32.63 4.03
C PHE A 414 -10.88 32.99 4.23
N MET A 415 -11.83 32.21 3.67
CA MET A 415 -13.26 32.44 3.91
C MET A 415 -13.62 32.36 5.39
N PHE A 416 -13.01 31.45 6.13
CA PHE A 416 -13.26 31.20 7.55
C PHE A 416 -12.29 31.95 8.48
N GLY A 417 -11.26 32.60 7.92
CA GLY A 417 -10.31 33.40 8.72
C GLY A 417 -9.32 32.54 9.53
N SER A 418 -9.06 31.30 9.13
CA SER A 418 -8.11 30.39 9.78
C SER A 418 -6.75 30.43 9.09
N PHE A 419 -5.69 30.68 9.85
CA PHE A 419 -4.30 30.65 9.42
C PHE A 419 -3.45 30.04 10.55
N PHE A 420 -3.15 28.76 10.47
CA PHE A 420 -2.71 27.93 11.60
C PHE A 420 -3.70 28.06 12.79
N GLY A 421 -4.99 27.95 12.51
CA GLY A 421 -6.03 28.31 13.46
C GLY A 421 -6.03 29.80 13.75
N ASP A 422 -5.81 30.19 15.01
CA ASP A 422 -5.72 31.55 15.52
C ASP A 422 -4.28 32.04 15.74
N ALA A 423 -3.27 31.40 15.14
CA ALA A 423 -1.85 31.68 15.39
C ALA A 423 -1.48 33.15 15.22
N VAL A 424 -2.03 33.84 14.19
CA VAL A 424 -1.77 35.26 13.95
C VAL A 424 -2.18 36.11 15.16
N ASN A 425 -3.37 35.85 15.75
CA ASN A 425 -3.85 36.54 16.92
C ASN A 425 -3.01 36.22 18.17
N VAL A 426 -2.68 34.94 18.39
CA VAL A 426 -1.89 34.49 19.55
C VAL A 426 -0.48 35.08 19.51
N ILE A 427 0.18 35.07 18.35
CA ILE A 427 1.53 35.64 18.18
C ILE A 427 1.48 37.16 18.40
N ALA A 428 0.50 37.86 17.80
CA ALA A 428 0.36 39.32 17.94
C ALA A 428 0.08 39.75 19.39
N THR A 429 -0.78 39.04 20.11
CA THR A 429 -1.11 39.35 21.50
C THR A 429 0.02 38.97 22.47
N THR A 430 0.60 37.79 22.35
CA THR A 430 1.57 37.27 23.32
C THR A 430 2.96 37.92 23.18
N PHE A 431 3.47 38.05 21.95
CA PHE A 431 4.84 38.52 21.73
C PHE A 431 4.94 39.99 21.34
N PHE A 432 3.90 40.57 20.73
CA PHE A 432 3.90 41.96 20.27
C PHE A 432 2.96 42.88 21.06
N ASN A 433 2.18 42.33 22.00
CA ASN A 433 1.19 43.05 22.79
C ASN A 433 0.21 43.89 21.94
N ARG A 434 -0.20 43.36 20.78
CA ARG A 434 -1.11 43.97 19.82
C ARG A 434 -2.35 43.12 19.61
N PRO A 435 -3.40 43.27 20.40
CA PRO A 435 -4.64 42.50 20.27
C PRO A 435 -5.47 42.86 19.03
N ASP A 436 -5.14 44.00 18.36
CA ASP A 436 -5.88 44.51 17.21
C ASP A 436 -5.61 43.70 15.92
N ILE A 437 -4.52 42.92 15.88
CA ILE A 437 -4.14 42.16 14.71
C ILE A 437 -4.85 40.80 14.73
N ARG A 438 -5.98 40.74 14.00
CA ARG A 438 -6.73 39.49 13.77
C ARG A 438 -6.97 39.30 12.29
N LEU A 439 -6.88 38.06 11.84
CA LEU A 439 -7.35 37.70 10.51
C LEU A 439 -8.88 37.65 10.55
N ALA A 440 -9.53 38.67 10.01
CA ALA A 440 -10.98 38.69 9.96
C ALA A 440 -11.49 37.66 8.94
N PRO A 441 -12.46 36.79 9.28
CA PRO A 441 -13.07 35.89 8.32
C PRO A 441 -13.78 36.70 7.23
N LEU A 442 -13.61 36.28 5.96
CA LEU A 442 -14.32 36.90 4.84
C LEU A 442 -15.82 36.57 4.84
N TRP A 443 -16.19 35.43 5.44
CA TRP A 443 -17.58 35.00 5.51
C TRP A 443 -18.06 34.86 6.97
N PHE A 444 -17.69 33.82 7.67
CA PHE A 444 -17.95 33.60 9.09
C PHE A 444 -16.91 32.67 9.71
N GLU A 445 -16.80 32.74 11.02
CA GLU A 445 -15.92 31.86 11.78
C GLU A 445 -16.67 30.56 12.18
N PRO A 446 -16.24 29.37 11.73
CA PRO A 446 -16.93 28.10 12.02
C PRO A 446 -17.01 27.76 13.51
N VAL A 447 -15.96 28.08 14.27
CA VAL A 447 -15.90 27.78 15.72
C VAL A 447 -16.97 28.58 16.48
N SER A 448 -17.21 29.84 16.09
CA SER A 448 -18.21 30.69 16.71
C SER A 448 -19.64 30.40 16.24
N LEU A 449 -19.81 29.97 14.98
CA LEU A 449 -21.10 29.76 14.33
C LEU A 449 -21.21 28.39 13.67
N PRO A 450 -21.08 27.26 14.42
CA PRO A 450 -21.04 25.90 13.86
C PRO A 450 -22.33 25.52 13.11
N MET A 451 -23.50 26.04 13.54
CA MET A 451 -24.76 25.75 12.87
C MET A 451 -24.83 26.29 11.44
N LYS A 452 -24.19 27.43 11.15
CA LYS A 452 -24.11 27.94 9.77
C LYS A 452 -23.30 27.01 8.86
N LEU A 453 -22.18 26.48 9.36
CA LEU A 453 -21.39 25.52 8.60
C LEU A 453 -22.13 24.20 8.41
N LEU A 454 -22.90 23.74 9.42
CA LEU A 454 -23.71 22.53 9.32
C LEU A 454 -24.77 22.63 8.21
N VAL A 455 -25.49 23.76 8.19
CA VAL A 455 -26.52 24.03 7.16
C VAL A 455 -25.89 24.10 5.77
N PHE A 456 -24.73 24.75 5.66
CA PHE A 456 -24.00 24.81 4.41
C PHE A 456 -23.53 23.40 3.95
N ALA A 457 -23.02 22.57 4.87
CA ALA A 457 -22.62 21.19 4.59
C ALA A 457 -23.81 20.34 4.11
N PHE A 458 -24.97 20.47 4.75
CA PHE A 458 -26.19 19.77 4.30
C PHE A 458 -26.65 20.28 2.94
N GLY A 459 -26.63 21.59 2.69
CA GLY A 459 -26.95 22.15 1.38
C GLY A 459 -26.05 21.62 0.28
N LEU A 460 -24.74 21.54 0.54
CA LEU A 460 -23.77 20.94 -0.38
C LEU A 460 -24.04 19.45 -0.59
N GLY A 461 -24.42 18.73 0.47
CA GLY A 461 -24.79 17.32 0.40
C GLY A 461 -26.03 17.08 -0.46
N ILE A 462 -27.09 17.87 -0.26
CA ILE A 462 -28.31 17.82 -1.05
C ILE A 462 -28.01 18.07 -2.53
N LEU A 463 -27.22 19.10 -2.82
CA LEU A 463 -26.80 19.42 -4.20
C LEU A 463 -26.04 18.25 -4.82
N HIS A 464 -25.11 17.67 -4.09
CA HIS A 464 -24.30 16.54 -4.57
C HIS A 464 -25.15 15.30 -4.87
N LEU A 465 -26.04 14.92 -3.96
CA LEU A 465 -26.96 13.79 -4.15
C LEU A 465 -27.93 14.03 -5.32
N PHE A 466 -28.44 15.25 -5.47
CA PHE A 466 -29.33 15.59 -6.57
C PHE A 466 -28.61 15.55 -7.92
N ILE A 467 -27.37 15.99 -7.99
CA ILE A 467 -26.57 15.81 -9.20
C ILE A 467 -26.39 14.32 -9.53
N GLY A 468 -26.16 13.46 -8.52
CA GLY A 468 -26.12 12.01 -8.69
C GLY A 468 -27.40 11.43 -9.31
N LEU A 469 -28.57 11.85 -8.78
CA LEU A 469 -29.87 11.48 -9.37
C LEU A 469 -30.02 12.01 -10.80
N GLY A 470 -29.52 13.22 -11.10
CA GLY A 470 -29.52 13.80 -12.43
C GLY A 470 -28.70 12.99 -13.42
N ILE A 471 -27.53 12.48 -13.00
CA ILE A 471 -26.70 11.59 -13.81
C ILE A 471 -27.46 10.29 -14.09
N LYS A 472 -28.13 9.72 -13.08
CA LYS A 472 -28.96 8.52 -13.26
C LYS A 472 -30.06 8.75 -14.28
N PHE A 473 -30.78 9.86 -14.19
CA PHE A 473 -31.80 10.23 -15.17
C PHE A 473 -31.23 10.34 -16.58
N TYR A 474 -30.11 11.06 -16.74
CA TYR A 474 -29.47 11.22 -18.03
C TYR A 474 -28.98 9.88 -18.59
N SER A 475 -28.44 8.98 -17.75
CA SER A 475 -28.04 7.63 -18.16
C SER A 475 -29.22 6.81 -18.68
N CYS A 476 -30.37 6.83 -17.96
CA CYS A 476 -31.58 6.15 -18.42
C CYS A 476 -32.08 6.68 -19.76
N VAL A 477 -32.08 8.01 -19.94
CA VAL A 477 -32.49 8.64 -21.20
C VAL A 477 -31.57 8.25 -22.37
N LYS A 478 -30.25 8.27 -22.12
CA LYS A 478 -29.23 7.88 -23.12
C LYS A 478 -29.38 6.41 -23.53
N ASN A 479 -29.73 5.54 -22.60
CA ASN A 479 -29.95 4.11 -22.86
C ASN A 479 -31.36 3.81 -23.45
N GLY A 480 -32.14 4.84 -23.79
CA GLY A 480 -33.43 4.71 -24.46
C GLY A 480 -34.64 4.38 -23.55
N SER A 481 -34.45 4.36 -22.23
CA SER A 481 -35.50 4.05 -21.24
C SER A 481 -35.95 5.30 -20.45
N LEU A 482 -36.61 6.23 -21.11
CA LEU A 482 -37.11 7.46 -20.50
C LEU A 482 -38.07 7.19 -19.32
N ALA A 483 -38.88 6.12 -19.43
CA ALA A 483 -39.81 5.72 -18.37
C ALA A 483 -39.05 5.33 -17.08
N ASP A 484 -37.95 4.58 -17.16
CA ASP A 484 -37.13 4.20 -16.03
C ASP A 484 -36.46 5.43 -15.40
N GLY A 485 -36.02 6.39 -16.21
CA GLY A 485 -35.52 7.66 -15.70
C GLY A 485 -36.55 8.43 -14.87
N ILE A 486 -37.82 8.44 -15.27
CA ILE A 486 -38.87 9.08 -14.50
C ILE A 486 -39.12 8.33 -13.18
N TYR A 487 -39.19 7.01 -13.24
CA TYR A 487 -39.45 6.17 -12.07
C TYR A 487 -38.34 6.19 -11.03
N ASP A 488 -37.09 6.11 -11.49
CA ASP A 488 -35.93 5.93 -10.62
C ASP A 488 -35.23 7.25 -10.25
N ALA A 489 -35.54 8.38 -10.93
CA ALA A 489 -34.96 9.67 -10.59
C ALA A 489 -36.00 10.75 -10.29
N ILE A 490 -37.00 11.01 -11.18
CA ILE A 490 -37.91 12.14 -11.02
C ILE A 490 -38.78 11.98 -9.75
N PHE A 491 -39.32 10.79 -9.50
CA PHE A 491 -40.12 10.57 -8.29
C PHE A 491 -39.29 10.74 -7.00
N TRP A 492 -38.02 10.41 -7.04
CA TRP A 492 -37.11 10.68 -5.93
C TRP A 492 -36.82 12.17 -5.75
N TYR A 493 -36.64 12.95 -6.84
CA TYR A 493 -36.56 14.39 -6.77
C TYR A 493 -37.81 15.03 -6.16
N MET A 494 -39.00 14.54 -6.56
CA MET A 494 -40.27 15.04 -6.03
C MET A 494 -40.42 14.70 -4.54
N LEU A 495 -40.07 13.49 -4.13
CA LEU A 495 -40.21 13.04 -2.76
C LEU A 495 -39.21 13.74 -1.82
N VAL A 496 -37.91 13.64 -2.12
CA VAL A 496 -36.86 14.19 -1.25
C VAL A 496 -36.82 15.71 -1.35
N GLY A 497 -36.87 16.27 -2.56
CA GLY A 497 -36.89 17.71 -2.78
C GLY A 497 -38.12 18.38 -2.22
N GLY A 498 -39.30 17.78 -2.48
CA GLY A 498 -40.56 18.24 -1.89
C GLY A 498 -40.53 18.21 -0.35
N GLY A 499 -40.02 17.13 0.24
CA GLY A 499 -39.84 17.01 1.69
C GLY A 499 -38.93 18.09 2.27
N ILE A 500 -37.80 18.36 1.65
CA ILE A 500 -36.85 19.40 2.08
C ILE A 500 -37.50 20.81 1.99
N VAL A 501 -38.14 21.13 0.85
CA VAL A 501 -38.83 22.42 0.67
C VAL A 501 -39.96 22.59 1.69
N TYR A 502 -40.72 21.52 1.96
CA TYR A 502 -41.75 21.53 2.97
C TYR A 502 -41.20 21.82 4.38
N LEU A 503 -40.10 21.16 4.78
CA LEU A 503 -39.44 21.44 6.06
C LEU A 503 -38.97 22.90 6.17
N LEU A 504 -38.46 23.48 5.08
CA LEU A 504 -38.01 24.88 5.05
C LEU A 504 -39.18 25.92 5.15
N THR A 505 -40.43 25.49 5.03
CA THR A 505 -41.58 26.34 5.29
C THR A 505 -42.03 26.36 6.76
N MET A 506 -41.51 25.45 7.58
CA MET A 506 -41.82 25.40 9.01
C MET A 506 -40.90 26.33 9.79
N PRO A 507 -41.44 27.39 10.47
CA PRO A 507 -40.63 28.35 11.23
C PRO A 507 -39.74 27.66 12.28
N MET A 508 -40.29 26.66 12.98
CA MET A 508 -39.57 25.91 14.00
C MET A 508 -38.31 25.25 13.45
N PHE A 509 -38.35 24.72 12.22
CA PHE A 509 -37.22 24.04 11.59
C PHE A 509 -36.17 25.03 11.09
N THR A 510 -36.59 26.15 10.50
CA THR A 510 -35.69 27.22 10.04
C THR A 510 -35.01 27.94 11.21
N GLU A 511 -35.72 28.18 12.33
CA GLU A 511 -35.13 28.74 13.56
C GLU A 511 -34.11 27.76 14.18
N MET A 512 -34.41 26.46 14.23
CA MET A 512 -33.48 25.45 14.72
C MET A 512 -32.19 25.38 13.88
N LEU A 513 -32.31 25.56 12.57
CA LEU A 513 -31.16 25.65 11.65
C LEU A 513 -30.47 27.02 11.65
N GLY A 514 -31.00 28.05 12.37
CA GLY A 514 -30.45 29.38 12.37
C GLY A 514 -30.62 30.14 11.05
N LEU A 515 -31.59 29.74 10.22
CA LEU A 515 -31.92 30.42 8.98
C LEU A 515 -32.78 31.64 9.24
N THR A 516 -32.46 32.77 8.59
CA THR A 516 -33.16 34.03 8.75
C THR A 516 -34.38 34.21 7.82
N PHE A 517 -34.65 33.22 6.99
CA PHE A 517 -35.76 33.24 6.04
C PHE A 517 -36.64 31.99 6.17
N THR A 518 -37.91 32.16 5.97
CA THR A 518 -38.90 31.08 5.80
C THR A 518 -39.51 31.19 4.43
N LEU A 519 -39.77 30.05 3.80
CA LEU A 519 -40.46 30.02 2.52
C LEU A 519 -41.94 30.29 2.69
N PRO A 520 -42.63 30.90 1.68
CA PRO A 520 -44.08 31.16 1.75
C PRO A 520 -44.88 29.84 1.95
N ALA A 521 -45.98 29.92 2.68
CA ALA A 521 -46.86 28.77 2.94
C ALA A 521 -47.35 28.06 1.64
N VAL A 522 -47.54 28.86 0.56
CA VAL A 522 -47.93 28.35 -0.75
C VAL A 522 -46.84 27.39 -1.29
N ALA A 523 -45.57 27.71 -1.13
CA ALA A 523 -44.47 26.81 -1.52
C ALA A 523 -44.51 25.50 -0.74
N GLY A 524 -44.88 25.54 0.55
CA GLY A 524 -45.06 24.36 1.40
C GLY A 524 -46.15 23.42 0.92
N THR A 525 -47.31 24.00 0.55
CA THR A 525 -48.44 23.20 0.04
C THR A 525 -48.08 22.52 -1.31
N VAL A 526 -47.47 23.24 -2.22
CA VAL A 526 -47.00 22.69 -3.50
C VAL A 526 -45.94 21.59 -3.28
N ALA A 527 -45.01 21.80 -2.38
CA ALA A 527 -43.97 20.85 -2.02
C ALA A 527 -44.55 19.58 -1.38
N ALA A 528 -45.56 19.72 -0.51
CA ALA A 528 -46.26 18.58 0.09
C ALA A 528 -46.97 17.72 -0.96
N TYR A 529 -47.68 18.35 -1.92
CA TYR A 529 -48.30 17.60 -3.03
C TYR A 529 -47.25 16.95 -3.93
N ALA A 530 -46.16 17.63 -4.24
CA ALA A 530 -45.07 17.03 -4.99
C ALA A 530 -44.48 15.81 -4.29
N ALA A 531 -44.20 15.91 -2.97
CA ALA A 531 -43.72 14.80 -2.17
C ALA A 531 -44.72 13.63 -2.13
N ALA A 532 -46.01 13.91 -1.97
CA ALA A 532 -47.05 12.89 -1.99
C ALA A 532 -47.15 12.17 -3.35
N ILE A 533 -47.09 12.91 -4.46
CA ILE A 533 -47.07 12.32 -5.81
C ILE A 533 -45.82 11.46 -6.01
N GLY A 534 -44.63 11.95 -5.58
CA GLY A 534 -43.39 11.21 -5.61
C GLY A 534 -43.46 9.90 -4.81
N PHE A 535 -44.01 9.95 -3.60
CA PHE A 535 -44.20 8.78 -2.74
C PHE A 535 -45.10 7.74 -3.41
N VAL A 536 -46.29 8.14 -3.88
CA VAL A 536 -47.22 7.26 -4.58
C VAL A 536 -46.58 6.70 -5.84
N GLY A 537 -45.87 7.54 -6.61
CA GLY A 537 -45.12 7.12 -7.79
C GLY A 537 -44.12 6.01 -7.47
N ILE A 538 -43.29 6.18 -6.44
CA ILE A 538 -42.31 5.17 -6.01
C ILE A 538 -42.99 3.88 -5.60
N VAL A 539 -44.07 3.96 -4.78
CA VAL A 539 -44.80 2.78 -4.33
C VAL A 539 -45.37 1.98 -5.52
N LEU A 540 -45.86 2.66 -6.53
CA LEU A 540 -46.44 1.99 -7.71
C LEU A 540 -45.39 1.44 -8.69
N THR A 541 -44.21 2.04 -8.77
CA THR A 541 -43.21 1.73 -9.80
C THR A 541 -42.06 0.86 -9.34
N SER A 542 -41.63 0.94 -8.06
CA SER A 542 -40.48 0.16 -7.53
C SER A 542 -40.66 -1.36 -7.63
N GLY A 543 -41.90 -1.85 -7.69
CA GLY A 543 -42.20 -3.29 -7.79
C GLY A 543 -42.53 -3.75 -9.21
N ARG A 544 -42.20 -2.97 -10.27
CA ARG A 544 -42.64 -3.22 -11.66
C ARG A 544 -42.23 -4.57 -12.26
N GLU A 545 -41.15 -5.16 -11.76
CA GLU A 545 -40.67 -6.49 -12.19
C GLU A 545 -41.60 -7.64 -11.73
N SER A 546 -42.45 -7.41 -10.71
CA SER A 546 -43.30 -8.42 -10.16
C SER A 546 -44.67 -8.44 -10.85
N LYS A 547 -45.06 -9.59 -11.40
CA LYS A 547 -46.40 -9.80 -12.01
C LYS A 547 -47.56 -9.76 -10.99
N ASN A 548 -47.26 -9.99 -9.72
CA ASN A 548 -48.26 -10.04 -8.66
C ASN A 548 -48.43 -8.67 -8.00
N TRP A 549 -49.63 -8.07 -8.10
CA TRP A 549 -49.84 -6.68 -7.68
C TRP A 549 -49.65 -6.47 -6.17
N VAL A 550 -49.93 -7.45 -5.33
CA VAL A 550 -49.69 -7.40 -3.88
C VAL A 550 -48.19 -7.37 -3.59
N LYS A 551 -47.40 -8.22 -4.26
CA LYS A 551 -45.96 -8.21 -4.18
C LYS A 551 -45.39 -6.90 -4.70
N ARG A 552 -46.01 -6.31 -5.71
CA ARG A 552 -45.60 -5.03 -6.30
C ARG A 552 -45.75 -3.88 -5.30
N ILE A 553 -46.89 -3.80 -4.60
CA ILE A 553 -47.11 -2.77 -3.58
C ILE A 553 -46.20 -2.97 -2.37
N LEU A 554 -46.02 -4.21 -1.91
CA LEU A 554 -45.10 -4.49 -0.80
C LEU A 554 -43.66 -4.14 -1.12
N LYS A 555 -43.19 -4.50 -2.34
CA LYS A 555 -41.87 -4.06 -2.82
C LYS A 555 -41.79 -2.55 -2.98
N GLY A 556 -42.86 -1.88 -3.40
CA GLY A 556 -42.96 -0.43 -3.52
C GLY A 556 -42.89 0.29 -2.17
N LEU A 557 -43.56 -0.20 -1.15
CA LEU A 557 -43.46 0.28 0.22
C LEU A 557 -42.07 0.11 0.80
N TYR A 558 -41.46 -1.05 0.54
CA TYR A 558 -40.06 -1.27 0.89
C TYR A 558 -39.11 -0.30 0.12
N GLY A 559 -39.39 -0.06 -1.17
CA GLY A 559 -38.65 0.93 -1.97
C GLY A 559 -38.78 2.35 -1.38
N ALA A 560 -39.99 2.76 -0.97
CA ALA A 560 -40.24 4.06 -0.35
C ALA A 560 -39.51 4.22 0.99
N TYR A 561 -39.25 3.12 1.75
CA TYR A 561 -38.39 3.16 2.93
C TYR A 561 -36.96 3.66 2.62
N GLY A 562 -36.52 3.58 1.35
CA GLY A 562 -35.28 4.17 0.88
C GLY A 562 -35.12 5.68 1.15
N VAL A 563 -36.21 6.41 1.47
CA VAL A 563 -36.15 7.79 1.97
C VAL A 563 -35.26 7.91 3.20
N SER A 564 -35.27 6.91 4.08
CA SER A 564 -34.41 6.90 5.25
C SER A 564 -32.92 6.85 4.88
N SER A 565 -32.56 6.18 3.78
CA SER A 565 -31.20 6.18 3.25
C SER A 565 -30.79 7.57 2.75
N TYR A 566 -31.67 8.28 2.02
CA TYR A 566 -31.37 9.66 1.59
C TYR A 566 -31.18 10.62 2.77
N LEU A 567 -32.00 10.47 3.80
CA LEU A 567 -31.86 11.26 5.04
C LEU A 567 -30.51 10.96 5.72
N SER A 568 -30.17 9.67 5.85
CA SER A 568 -28.87 9.24 6.40
C SER A 568 -27.70 9.76 5.58
N ASP A 569 -27.82 9.75 4.25
CA ASP A 569 -26.78 10.26 3.34
C ASP A 569 -26.60 11.78 3.54
N ILE A 570 -27.67 12.55 3.63
CA ILE A 570 -27.61 14.00 3.91
C ILE A 570 -26.94 14.26 5.27
N LEU A 571 -27.34 13.51 6.31
CA LEU A 571 -26.74 13.64 7.65
C LEU A 571 -25.24 13.27 7.65
N SER A 572 -24.80 12.39 6.76
CA SER A 572 -23.39 12.03 6.60
C SER A 572 -22.48 13.22 6.24
N TYR A 573 -23.04 14.27 5.62
CA TYR A 573 -22.28 15.51 5.32
C TYR A 573 -21.96 16.34 6.57
N SER A 574 -22.52 16.03 7.75
CA SER A 574 -22.08 16.62 9.01
C SER A 574 -20.59 16.40 9.31
N ARG A 575 -19.94 15.42 8.66
CA ARG A 575 -18.49 15.22 8.74
C ARG A 575 -17.69 16.39 8.22
N LEU A 576 -18.21 17.16 7.26
CA LEU A 576 -17.56 18.39 6.79
C LEU A 576 -17.40 19.39 7.93
N LEU A 577 -18.47 19.54 8.73
CA LEU A 577 -18.42 20.34 9.94
C LEU A 577 -17.46 19.76 10.97
N ALA A 578 -17.60 18.46 11.29
CA ALA A 578 -16.86 17.83 12.37
C ALA A 578 -15.34 17.93 12.16
N LEU A 579 -14.87 17.63 10.93
CA LEU A 579 -13.45 17.71 10.60
C LEU A 579 -12.93 19.14 10.49
N GLY A 580 -13.69 20.05 9.89
CA GLY A 580 -13.32 21.48 9.81
C GLY A 580 -13.20 22.11 11.20
N LEU A 581 -14.12 21.80 12.11
CA LEU A 581 -14.00 22.22 13.51
C LEU A 581 -12.82 21.56 14.22
N ALA A 582 -12.62 20.27 14.05
CA ALA A 582 -11.51 19.55 14.69
C ALA A 582 -10.17 20.17 14.30
N THR A 583 -9.94 20.44 13.01
CA THR A 583 -8.71 21.08 12.52
C THR A 583 -8.47 22.41 13.20
N SER A 584 -9.49 23.27 13.26
CA SER A 584 -9.39 24.62 13.85
C SER A 584 -9.20 24.57 15.37
N VAL A 585 -9.96 23.72 16.08
CA VAL A 585 -9.87 23.60 17.55
C VAL A 585 -8.51 23.05 17.96
N ILE A 586 -8.01 22.00 17.30
CA ILE A 586 -6.70 21.42 17.61
C ILE A 586 -5.59 22.45 17.35
N SER A 587 -5.66 23.20 16.26
CA SER A 587 -4.72 24.31 15.98
C SER A 587 -4.70 25.34 17.10
N THR A 588 -5.87 25.80 17.53
CA THR A 588 -6.02 26.81 18.62
C THR A 588 -5.46 26.27 19.94
N VAL A 589 -5.66 24.98 20.25
CA VAL A 589 -5.11 24.36 21.46
C VAL A 589 -3.59 24.37 21.43
N PHE A 590 -2.96 23.97 20.31
CA PHE A 590 -1.49 24.01 20.19
C PHE A 590 -0.94 25.43 20.31
N ASN A 591 -1.57 26.41 19.69
CA ASN A 591 -1.19 27.81 19.79
C ASN A 591 -1.26 28.31 21.24
N LYS A 592 -2.35 27.98 21.93
CA LYS A 592 -2.56 28.38 23.34
C LYS A 592 -1.56 27.70 24.27
N MET A 593 -1.32 26.40 24.10
CA MET A 593 -0.30 25.66 24.87
C MET A 593 1.10 26.24 24.67
N GLY A 594 1.49 26.52 23.43
CA GLY A 594 2.79 27.12 23.14
C GLY A 594 2.96 28.50 23.76
N SER A 595 1.89 29.32 23.81
CA SER A 595 1.92 30.68 24.32
C SER A 595 1.87 30.81 25.87
N MET A 596 1.62 29.71 26.59
CA MET A 596 1.49 29.71 28.06
C MET A 596 2.73 30.22 28.80
N MET A 597 3.92 30.06 28.22
CA MET A 597 5.19 30.51 28.83
C MET A 597 5.45 32.03 28.64
N GLY A 598 4.55 32.76 27.96
CA GLY A 598 4.60 34.22 27.78
C GLY A 598 5.73 34.72 26.87
N ALA A 599 5.93 36.03 26.83
CA ALA A 599 6.88 36.74 25.95
C ALA A 599 8.31 36.72 26.48
N SER A 600 8.83 35.56 26.91
CA SER A 600 10.22 35.36 27.32
C SER A 600 11.01 34.63 26.24
N ILE A 601 12.36 34.75 26.22
CA ILE A 601 13.19 34.02 25.26
C ILE A 601 12.97 32.49 25.36
N PRO A 602 12.94 31.85 26.57
CA PRO A 602 12.57 30.45 26.69
C PRO A 602 11.15 30.17 26.23
N GLY A 603 10.19 31.09 26.49
CA GLY A 603 8.82 30.96 26.03
C GLY A 603 8.69 30.97 24.50
N ALA A 604 9.45 31.81 23.81
CA ALA A 604 9.50 31.83 22.35
C ALA A 604 10.07 30.53 21.76
N ILE A 605 11.11 29.95 22.36
CA ILE A 605 11.70 28.68 21.92
C ILE A 605 10.67 27.54 22.07
N ILE A 606 10.00 27.46 23.23
CA ILE A 606 8.98 26.45 23.49
C ILE A 606 7.79 26.66 22.56
N PHE A 607 7.37 27.90 22.31
CA PHE A 607 6.32 28.20 21.35
C PHE A 607 6.65 27.66 19.96
N ILE A 608 7.87 27.94 19.44
CA ILE A 608 8.30 27.45 18.12
C ILE A 608 8.31 25.92 18.08
N LEU A 609 8.81 25.26 19.14
CA LEU A 609 8.87 23.80 19.20
C LEU A 609 7.46 23.19 19.17
N VAL A 610 6.57 23.66 20.05
CA VAL A 610 5.15 23.21 20.13
C VAL A 610 4.43 23.52 18.82
N PHE A 611 4.67 24.70 18.26
CA PHE A 611 4.07 25.14 16.99
C PHE A 611 4.47 24.20 15.84
N VAL A 612 5.76 23.96 15.63
CA VAL A 612 6.24 23.11 14.54
C VAL A 612 5.74 21.68 14.69
N ILE A 613 5.90 21.07 15.87
CA ILE A 613 5.46 19.70 16.10
C ILE A 613 3.93 19.61 16.04
N GLY A 614 3.22 20.48 16.73
CA GLY A 614 1.76 20.45 16.84
C GLY A 614 1.08 20.66 15.47
N HIS A 615 1.50 21.68 14.72
CA HIS A 615 0.92 21.95 13.41
C HIS A 615 1.31 20.92 12.35
N SER A 616 2.52 20.35 12.42
CA SER A 616 2.91 19.23 11.51
C SER A 616 2.04 18.00 11.75
N LEU A 617 1.81 17.63 13.01
CA LEU A 617 0.92 16.52 13.38
C LEU A 617 -0.53 16.81 12.99
N ASN A 618 -1.01 18.03 13.28
CA ASN A 618 -2.37 18.43 12.95
C ASN A 618 -2.63 18.40 11.44
N LEU A 619 -1.69 18.93 10.64
CA LEU A 619 -1.78 18.86 9.18
C LEU A 619 -1.80 17.42 8.69
N ALA A 620 -0.90 16.57 9.17
CA ALA A 620 -0.81 15.18 8.72
C ALA A 620 -2.09 14.39 9.05
N ILE A 621 -2.59 14.49 10.29
CA ILE A 621 -3.79 13.76 10.74
C ILE A 621 -5.03 14.24 10.00
N ASN A 622 -5.23 15.56 9.91
CA ASN A 622 -6.44 16.11 9.31
C ASN A 622 -6.42 16.04 7.78
N ALA A 623 -5.25 16.12 7.12
CA ALA A 623 -5.15 15.89 5.68
C ALA A 623 -5.48 14.44 5.32
N LEU A 624 -4.99 13.47 6.11
CA LEU A 624 -5.35 12.06 5.95
C LEU A 624 -6.84 11.84 6.24
N GLY A 625 -7.37 12.45 7.30
CA GLY A 625 -8.79 12.42 7.64
C GLY A 625 -9.66 12.98 6.52
N ALA A 626 -9.31 14.15 5.99
CA ALA A 626 -10.00 14.78 4.87
C ALA A 626 -9.99 13.88 3.62
N TYR A 627 -8.85 13.27 3.29
CA TYR A 627 -8.73 12.33 2.18
C TYR A 627 -9.68 11.11 2.33
N VAL A 628 -9.63 10.42 3.47
CA VAL A 628 -10.44 9.23 3.72
C VAL A 628 -11.93 9.55 3.72
N HIS A 629 -12.32 10.63 4.40
CA HIS A 629 -13.73 10.98 4.53
C HIS A 629 -14.32 11.59 3.24
N THR A 630 -13.52 12.29 2.43
CA THR A 630 -13.95 12.73 1.11
C THR A 630 -14.16 11.54 0.18
N ASN A 631 -13.24 10.56 0.16
CA ASN A 631 -13.42 9.32 -0.59
C ASN A 631 -14.71 8.61 -0.19
N ARG A 632 -14.98 8.51 1.10
CA ARG A 632 -16.22 7.88 1.60
C ARG A 632 -17.47 8.59 1.11
N LEU A 633 -17.52 9.94 1.14
CA LEU A 633 -18.66 10.72 0.63
C LEU A 633 -18.88 10.48 -0.88
N GLN A 634 -17.80 10.27 -1.64
CA GLN A 634 -17.93 9.91 -3.05
C GLN A 634 -18.44 8.47 -3.22
N TYR A 635 -17.86 7.50 -2.53
CA TYR A 635 -18.13 6.08 -2.76
C TYR A 635 -19.49 5.62 -2.22
N VAL A 636 -19.85 6.04 -1.02
CA VAL A 636 -21.05 5.54 -0.36
C VAL A 636 -22.27 6.39 -0.71
N GLU A 637 -22.15 7.70 -0.52
CA GLU A 637 -23.28 8.61 -0.64
C GLU A 637 -23.56 8.98 -2.11
N PHE A 638 -22.53 9.26 -2.91
CA PHE A 638 -22.72 9.75 -4.28
C PHE A 638 -22.83 8.59 -5.31
N PHE A 639 -21.84 7.70 -5.36
CA PHE A 639 -21.88 6.59 -6.33
C PHE A 639 -23.05 5.63 -6.09
N GLY A 640 -23.44 5.41 -4.84
CA GLY A 640 -24.61 4.61 -4.51
C GLY A 640 -25.94 5.06 -5.15
N LYS A 641 -25.98 6.26 -5.79
CA LYS A 641 -27.19 6.78 -6.46
C LYS A 641 -27.29 6.40 -7.93
N PHE A 642 -26.19 6.22 -8.64
CA PHE A 642 -26.22 6.02 -10.09
C PHE A 642 -25.15 5.07 -10.63
N TYR A 643 -24.10 4.79 -9.87
CA TYR A 643 -22.91 4.11 -10.36
C TYR A 643 -22.97 2.63 -10.02
N GLU A 644 -22.91 1.78 -11.03
CA GLU A 644 -22.87 0.33 -10.85
C GLU A 644 -21.44 -0.20 -10.85
N GLY A 645 -20.59 0.34 -11.72
CA GLY A 645 -19.20 -0.05 -11.84
C GLY A 645 -19.01 -1.47 -12.39
N GLY A 646 -17.90 -2.11 -12.06
CA GLY A 646 -17.59 -3.48 -12.48
C GLY A 646 -16.95 -3.58 -13.85
N GLY A 647 -16.59 -2.45 -14.48
CA GLY A 647 -15.82 -2.44 -15.71
C GLY A 647 -14.38 -2.91 -15.49
N ARG A 648 -13.76 -3.46 -16.52
CA ARG A 648 -12.37 -3.91 -16.51
C ARG A 648 -11.45 -2.77 -16.95
N LYS A 649 -10.40 -2.52 -16.17
CA LYS A 649 -9.38 -1.52 -16.52
C LYS A 649 -8.61 -1.96 -17.75
N PHE A 650 -8.31 -1.01 -18.65
CA PHE A 650 -7.44 -1.22 -19.79
C PHE A 650 -6.00 -1.42 -19.36
N GLU A 651 -5.45 -2.59 -19.67
CA GLU A 651 -4.06 -2.96 -19.38
C GLU A 651 -3.31 -3.20 -20.71
N PRO A 652 -2.69 -2.15 -21.26
CA PRO A 652 -2.01 -2.29 -22.55
C PRO A 652 -0.79 -3.21 -22.43
N PHE A 653 -0.53 -3.97 -23.49
CA PHE A 653 0.72 -4.67 -23.69
C PHE A 653 1.83 -3.65 -23.91
N ALA A 654 2.47 -3.25 -22.83
CA ALA A 654 3.48 -2.20 -22.79
C ALA A 654 4.78 -2.72 -22.17
N VAL A 655 5.80 -1.90 -22.20
CA VAL A 655 7.07 -2.18 -21.51
C VAL A 655 6.88 -1.93 -20.01
N HIS A 656 6.71 -3.02 -19.24
CA HIS A 656 6.65 -2.94 -17.78
C HIS A 656 8.05 -3.16 -17.19
N THR A 657 8.70 -2.07 -16.80
CA THR A 657 9.99 -2.08 -16.13
C THR A 657 9.85 -1.58 -14.69
N LYS A 658 10.68 -2.07 -13.78
CA LYS A 658 10.65 -1.67 -12.37
C LYS A 658 11.59 -0.50 -12.08
N TYR A 659 12.74 -0.46 -12.74
CA TYR A 659 13.82 0.48 -12.42
C TYR A 659 14.08 1.51 -13.53
N TYR A 660 13.92 1.16 -14.79
CA TYR A 660 14.28 2.00 -15.93
C TYR A 660 13.09 2.26 -16.85
N LYS A 661 13.11 3.40 -17.51
CA LYS A 661 12.19 3.75 -18.58
C LYS A 661 12.99 4.03 -19.84
N VAL A 662 12.68 3.36 -20.92
CA VAL A 662 13.34 3.64 -22.22
C VAL A 662 12.70 4.87 -22.82
N LYS A 663 13.49 5.88 -23.19
CA LYS A 663 13.02 7.05 -23.90
C LYS A 663 12.70 6.65 -25.33
N GLU A 664 11.45 6.72 -25.69
CA GLU A 664 11.03 6.57 -27.08
C GLU A 664 11.26 7.88 -27.82
N ASP A 665 12.02 7.85 -28.90
CA ASP A 665 12.03 8.93 -29.89
C ASP A 665 10.72 8.82 -30.69
N ILE A 666 9.72 9.64 -30.30
CA ILE A 666 8.44 9.77 -31.00
C ILE A 666 8.59 10.80 -32.12
#